data_01e4b3cf4ce826e2e2761ac810918a3d
#
_entry.id   01e4b3cf4ce826e2e2761ac810918a3d
#
_cell.length_a   1.000
_cell.length_b   1.000
_cell.length_c   1.000
_cell.angle_alpha   90.00
_cell.angle_beta   90.00
_cell.angle_gamma   90.00
#
_symmetry.space_group_name_H-M   'P 1'
#
loop_
_entity.id
_entity.type
_entity.pdbx_description
1 polymer ?
#
loop_
_entity_poly.entity_id
_entity_poly.type
_entity_poly.pdbx_seq_one_letter_code
_entity_poly.pdbx_strand_id
1 'polypeptide(L)'
;MTPTPDNRADALPKSWDPAAVEADLYQGWVDAGYFTADPASEKPPYSIVLPPPNVTGSLHMGHALDHTLMDALTRRKRMQGFEVLWLPGMDHAGIATQTVVEKQLAVDGKTKEDFGRELFVEKVWDWKRESGGTIGGQMRRLGDGVDWSRDRFTMDEGLSRAVRTIFKRLFDAGLIYQAERLVNWSPVLETAISDLEVKYEDVQGELVSFRYGSMNDDEPHIIVATTRVETMLGDTAIAVHPDDERYRHLVGKTLPHPFVGHEMIIVADTHVDPEFGTGAVKVTPAHDPNDFEIGLRHQLPMPTIMDAKGRIADTGTQFDGMDRFEARVKIREALAEQGRIVAEKRPYLHSVGHSERSGEPIEPRLSLQWWVKVDGLAKAAGDAVRNGDTVIHPPSLEPRWFAWVDNMHDWCISRQLWWGHRIPIWHGPNGETVCVGPDETPPEGWEQDRDVLDTWFSSALWPFSTMGWPEHTPDLAKFYPTSVLVTGYDILFFWVARMMMFGTFVGDDPAITFDGARGPQVPFENVFLHGLIRDEFGRKMSKSRGNGIDPLDWVEKFGADALRFTLARGASPGGDLSIGEDHARASRNFATKLFNATRFALMNGAAPAELPALADLTDADRWILGRLEEVRAEVDAALDSYEFNRACESLYHFAWDEFCDWYVELAKVQLGEGVAHTTAVLAAVLDALLKLLHPVMPFVTETLWKTLTDGESIVIAQWPQASGIALDQVAAQHIADMQKLITEVRRFRSDQGLADRQRVPARLSAITEAGLTEQLPAVTALAWLTDAGDGFTPSASVEVRLAQATVLVEVDTSGTVDVAAERRRLEKDLAAAQKELATTTAKLGNEAFLGKAPENVVDKIRGRRQLASEEVERITARLAGLPQ
;
A
#
# COMPACT_ATOMS: atom_id res chain seq x y z
N MET A 1 44.02 -24.18 20.84
CA MET A 1 43.95 -24.68 19.46
C MET A 1 42.95 -23.73 18.77
N THR A 2 43.44 -22.77 18.05
CA THR A 2 42.64 -21.94 17.15
C THR A 2 42.03 -22.89 16.10
N PRO A 3 40.75 -22.86 15.81
CA PRO A 3 40.16 -23.62 14.71
C PRO A 3 40.83 -23.18 13.43
N THR A 4 41.27 -24.14 12.63
CA THR A 4 41.71 -23.95 11.25
C THR A 4 40.64 -23.17 10.47
N PRO A 5 41.02 -22.38 9.44
CA PRO A 5 40.05 -21.58 8.62
C PRO A 5 39.08 -22.46 7.81
N ASP A 6 39.08 -23.74 7.98
CA ASP A 6 38.27 -24.69 7.23
C ASP A 6 36.86 -24.78 7.83
N ASN A 7 35.91 -24.37 7.06
CA ASN A 7 34.52 -24.82 7.01
C ASN A 7 33.39 -23.88 7.43
N ARG A 8 33.55 -22.55 7.41
CA ARG A 8 32.36 -21.67 7.53
C ARG A 8 31.35 -21.95 6.41
N ALA A 9 31.83 -22.21 5.19
CA ALA A 9 30.95 -22.52 4.06
C ALA A 9 30.16 -23.83 4.23
N ASP A 10 30.67 -24.80 5.03
CA ASP A 10 29.97 -26.08 5.27
C ASP A 10 28.84 -25.93 6.30
N ALA A 11 28.79 -24.83 7.03
CA ALA A 11 27.65 -24.46 7.87
C ALA A 11 26.44 -24.03 7.03
N LEU A 12 26.64 -23.63 5.77
CA LEU A 12 25.57 -23.24 4.85
C LEU A 12 25.12 -24.46 4.00
N PRO A 13 23.80 -24.56 3.70
CA PRO A 13 23.30 -25.53 2.74
C PRO A 13 23.88 -25.27 1.33
N LYS A 14 23.73 -26.26 0.44
CA LYS A 14 24.24 -26.14 -0.94
C LYS A 14 23.47 -25.10 -1.75
N SER A 15 22.23 -24.81 -1.38
CA SER A 15 21.35 -23.82 -2.02
C SER A 15 20.50 -23.11 -0.96
N TRP A 16 20.09 -21.88 -1.25
CA TRP A 16 19.16 -21.16 -0.40
C TRP A 16 17.79 -21.85 -0.41
N ASP A 17 17.28 -22.16 0.78
CA ASP A 17 15.95 -22.72 1.02
C ASP A 17 15.30 -21.93 2.17
N PRO A 18 14.48 -20.92 1.87
CA PRO A 18 13.84 -20.10 2.89
C PRO A 18 12.92 -20.89 3.82
N ALA A 19 12.19 -21.87 3.29
CA ALA A 19 11.25 -22.67 4.09
C ALA A 19 11.93 -23.47 5.22
N ALA A 20 13.21 -23.79 5.06
CA ALA A 20 13.97 -24.56 6.05
C ALA A 20 14.46 -23.70 7.23
N VAL A 21 14.46 -22.36 7.13
CA VAL A 21 15.12 -21.49 8.12
C VAL A 21 14.24 -20.36 8.66
N GLU A 22 13.27 -19.87 7.92
CA GLU A 22 12.52 -18.66 8.27
C GLU A 22 11.81 -18.76 9.63
N ALA A 23 11.12 -19.87 9.89
CA ALA A 23 10.36 -20.05 11.13
C ALA A 23 11.27 -20.09 12.38
N ASP A 24 12.37 -20.85 12.30
CA ASP A 24 13.30 -20.99 13.42
C ASP A 24 14.07 -19.70 13.70
N LEU A 25 14.50 -19.00 12.65
CA LEU A 25 15.14 -17.68 12.80
C LEU A 25 14.21 -16.68 13.45
N TYR A 26 12.98 -16.58 12.98
CA TYR A 26 12.00 -15.65 13.55
C TYR A 26 11.73 -15.94 15.04
N GLN A 27 11.50 -17.22 15.38
CA GLN A 27 11.28 -17.61 16.77
C GLN A 27 12.51 -17.30 17.63
N GLY A 28 13.71 -17.53 17.11
CA GLY A 28 14.97 -17.20 17.79
C GLY A 28 15.09 -15.69 18.09
N TRP A 29 14.70 -14.80 17.17
CA TRP A 29 14.71 -13.36 17.41
C TRP A 29 13.71 -12.95 18.50
N VAL A 30 12.51 -13.56 18.50
CA VAL A 30 11.46 -13.30 19.51
C VAL A 30 11.93 -13.79 20.89
N ASP A 31 12.47 -14.99 20.98
CA ASP A 31 12.95 -15.60 22.24
C ASP A 31 14.14 -14.84 22.82
N ALA A 32 14.99 -14.27 21.96
CA ALA A 32 16.10 -13.41 22.35
C ALA A 32 15.65 -12.00 22.80
N GLY A 33 14.38 -11.64 22.59
CA GLY A 33 13.83 -10.34 22.97
C GLY A 33 14.31 -9.16 22.12
N TYR A 34 14.82 -9.39 20.90
CA TYR A 34 15.38 -8.32 20.06
C TYR A 34 14.37 -7.26 19.65
N PHE A 35 13.07 -7.57 19.71
CA PHE A 35 11.99 -6.65 19.35
C PHE A 35 11.29 -6.01 20.54
N THR A 36 11.64 -6.41 21.76
CA THR A 36 11.03 -5.89 22.99
C THR A 36 11.66 -4.55 23.33
N ALA A 37 10.82 -3.50 23.45
CA ALA A 37 11.28 -2.15 23.78
C ALA A 37 11.42 -1.95 25.29
N ASP A 38 12.46 -1.24 25.70
CA ASP A 38 12.71 -0.85 27.08
C ASP A 38 12.49 0.65 27.29
N PRO A 39 11.40 1.07 27.97
CA PRO A 39 11.14 2.48 28.21
C PRO A 39 12.16 3.14 29.16
N ALA A 40 12.93 2.35 29.92
CA ALA A 40 13.99 2.85 30.80
C ALA A 40 15.34 3.05 30.07
N SER A 41 15.45 2.63 28.81
CA SER A 41 16.66 2.77 28.01
C SER A 41 17.07 4.25 27.82
N GLU A 42 18.38 4.54 27.87
CA GLU A 42 18.92 5.88 27.57
C GLU A 42 19.02 6.17 26.05
N LYS A 43 18.81 5.15 25.19
CA LYS A 43 18.82 5.33 23.74
C LYS A 43 17.71 6.27 23.27
N PRO A 44 17.91 7.03 22.18
CA PRO A 44 16.85 7.86 21.63
C PRO A 44 15.66 6.98 21.17
N PRO A 45 14.42 7.38 21.44
CA PRO A 45 13.25 6.59 21.05
C PRO A 45 12.97 6.67 19.54
N TYR A 46 12.44 5.57 19.01
CA TYR A 46 11.81 5.55 17.70
C TYR A 46 10.59 4.63 17.76
N SER A 47 9.43 5.14 17.45
CA SER A 47 8.18 4.39 17.61
C SER A 47 7.31 4.43 16.35
N ILE A 48 6.70 3.29 16.07
CA ILE A 48 5.64 3.12 15.07
C ILE A 48 4.49 2.37 15.74
N VAL A 49 3.27 2.83 15.52
CA VAL A 49 2.07 2.05 15.82
C VAL A 49 1.57 1.39 14.53
N LEU A 50 1.37 0.08 14.57
CA LEU A 50 0.85 -0.68 13.44
C LEU A 50 -0.58 -0.21 13.13
N PRO A 51 -0.95 0.11 11.86
CA PRO A 51 -2.35 0.20 11.48
C PRO A 51 -3.05 -1.11 11.83
N PRO A 52 -3.98 -1.11 12.82
CA PRO A 52 -4.47 -2.37 13.37
C PRO A 52 -5.35 -3.10 12.34
N PRO A 53 -4.97 -4.30 11.87
CA PRO A 53 -5.80 -5.04 10.95
C PRO A 53 -7.15 -5.40 11.58
N ASN A 54 -8.20 -5.33 10.77
CA ASN A 54 -9.54 -5.72 11.17
C ASN A 54 -9.63 -7.22 11.42
N VAL A 55 -10.29 -7.64 12.51
CA VAL A 55 -10.50 -9.07 12.83
C VAL A 55 -11.59 -9.69 11.94
N THR A 56 -11.50 -9.47 10.62
CA THR A 56 -12.46 -9.94 9.61
C THR A 56 -11.96 -11.12 8.77
N GLY A 57 -10.78 -11.63 9.07
CA GLY A 57 -10.17 -12.77 8.37
C GLY A 57 -8.65 -12.69 8.32
N SER A 58 -8.07 -12.97 7.15
CA SER A 58 -6.63 -12.99 6.92
C SER A 58 -6.10 -11.65 6.39
N LEU A 59 -4.80 -11.39 6.58
CA LEU A 59 -4.08 -10.31 5.93
C LEU A 59 -4.12 -10.46 4.39
N HIS A 60 -3.94 -9.35 3.68
CA HIS A 60 -3.83 -9.30 2.22
C HIS A 60 -2.52 -8.58 1.82
N MET A 61 -2.22 -8.56 0.51
CA MET A 61 -0.97 -7.94 0.01
C MET A 61 -0.77 -6.48 0.43
N GLY A 62 -1.86 -5.71 0.61
CA GLY A 62 -1.76 -4.33 1.13
C GLY A 62 -1.17 -4.28 2.55
N HIS A 63 -1.60 -5.18 3.43
CA HIS A 63 -1.00 -5.31 4.77
C HIS A 63 0.46 -5.75 4.68
N ALA A 64 0.79 -6.72 3.80
CA ALA A 64 2.17 -7.16 3.63
C ALA A 64 3.09 -6.03 3.15
N LEU A 65 2.61 -5.12 2.29
CA LEU A 65 3.33 -3.90 1.90
C LEU A 65 3.56 -2.99 3.11
N ASP A 66 2.49 -2.61 3.79
CA ASP A 66 2.51 -1.72 4.94
C ASP A 66 3.48 -2.24 6.03
N HIS A 67 3.34 -3.51 6.41
CA HIS A 67 4.22 -4.18 7.38
C HIS A 67 5.68 -4.20 6.91
N THR A 68 5.93 -4.49 5.64
CA THR A 68 7.30 -4.52 5.09
C THR A 68 7.98 -3.15 5.22
N LEU A 69 7.25 -2.06 4.92
CA LEU A 69 7.81 -0.70 5.00
C LEU A 69 8.09 -0.28 6.45
N MET A 70 7.17 -0.57 7.37
CA MET A 70 7.36 -0.31 8.81
C MET A 70 8.52 -1.12 9.39
N ASP A 71 8.59 -2.42 9.07
CA ASP A 71 9.64 -3.30 9.56
C ASP A 71 11.02 -2.86 9.03
N ALA A 72 11.09 -2.41 7.78
CA ALA A 72 12.33 -1.88 7.22
C ALA A 72 12.83 -0.65 7.99
N LEU A 73 11.94 0.28 8.36
CA LEU A 73 12.26 1.45 9.17
C LEU A 73 12.72 1.04 10.58
N THR A 74 11.97 0.17 11.24
CA THR A 74 12.26 -0.25 12.62
C THR A 74 13.57 -1.03 12.71
N ARG A 75 13.86 -1.94 11.76
CA ARG A 75 15.14 -2.67 11.71
C ARG A 75 16.32 -1.72 11.50
N ARG A 76 16.22 -0.80 10.53
CA ARG A 76 17.26 0.20 10.29
C ARG A 76 17.52 1.04 11.54
N LYS A 77 16.47 1.58 12.18
CA LYS A 77 16.60 2.42 13.38
C LYS A 77 17.20 1.67 14.56
N ARG A 78 16.84 0.40 14.76
CA ARG A 78 17.45 -0.44 15.78
C ARG A 78 18.95 -0.61 15.55
N MET A 79 19.35 -0.90 14.29
CA MET A 79 20.76 -0.98 13.91
C MET A 79 21.49 0.38 14.04
N GLN A 80 20.79 1.50 13.92
CA GLN A 80 21.32 2.85 14.17
C GLN A 80 21.44 3.20 15.67
N GLY A 81 21.03 2.31 16.57
CA GLY A 81 21.18 2.49 18.02
C GLY A 81 20.00 3.18 18.71
N PHE A 82 18.84 3.27 18.05
CA PHE A 82 17.61 3.75 18.69
C PHE A 82 16.97 2.66 19.58
N GLU A 83 16.23 3.11 20.60
CA GLU A 83 15.27 2.26 21.29
C GLU A 83 13.99 2.23 20.48
N VAL A 84 13.66 1.06 19.91
CA VAL A 84 12.61 0.94 18.90
C VAL A 84 11.39 0.24 19.48
N LEU A 85 10.24 0.91 19.43
CA LEU A 85 8.93 0.32 19.68
C LEU A 85 8.15 0.23 18.37
N TRP A 86 7.91 -0.98 17.87
CA TRP A 86 6.87 -1.22 16.86
C TRP A 86 5.73 -1.97 17.52
N LEU A 87 4.66 -1.22 17.81
CA LEU A 87 3.53 -1.67 18.61
C LEU A 87 2.49 -2.36 17.73
N PRO A 88 2.23 -3.68 17.93
CA PRO A 88 1.19 -4.41 17.21
C PRO A 88 -0.17 -4.26 17.85
N GLY A 89 -1.20 -4.64 17.09
CA GLY A 89 -2.56 -4.79 17.60
C GLY A 89 -3.57 -5.01 16.50
N MET A 90 -4.86 -5.07 16.89
CA MET A 90 -5.96 -5.38 15.99
C MET A 90 -7.16 -4.48 16.27
N ASP A 91 -7.94 -4.22 15.22
CA ASP A 91 -9.19 -3.45 15.31
C ASP A 91 -10.40 -4.38 15.41
N HIS A 92 -11.35 -4.04 16.28
CA HIS A 92 -12.61 -4.79 16.42
C HIS A 92 -13.53 -4.64 15.22
N ALA A 93 -13.38 -3.58 14.40
CA ALA A 93 -14.06 -3.35 13.14
C ALA A 93 -15.57 -3.59 13.19
N GLY A 94 -16.27 -2.78 13.99
CA GLY A 94 -17.67 -2.98 14.40
C GLY A 94 -18.59 -3.56 13.35
N ILE A 95 -18.90 -2.80 12.28
CA ILE A 95 -19.81 -3.24 11.20
C ILE A 95 -19.25 -4.50 10.49
N ALA A 96 -17.97 -4.49 10.13
CA ALA A 96 -17.40 -5.53 9.31
C ALA A 96 -17.34 -6.87 10.03
N THR A 97 -16.90 -6.89 11.29
CA THR A 97 -16.80 -8.12 12.11
C THR A 97 -18.17 -8.66 12.47
N GLN A 98 -19.12 -7.79 12.86
CA GLN A 98 -20.49 -8.21 13.11
C GLN A 98 -21.10 -8.87 11.86
N THR A 99 -20.95 -8.27 10.69
CA THR A 99 -21.43 -8.81 9.41
C THR A 99 -20.84 -10.19 9.09
N VAL A 100 -19.56 -10.42 9.39
CA VAL A 100 -18.92 -11.74 9.21
C VAL A 100 -19.60 -12.80 10.06
N VAL A 101 -19.79 -12.50 11.36
CA VAL A 101 -20.41 -13.45 12.30
C VAL A 101 -21.89 -13.68 11.96
N GLU A 102 -22.65 -12.64 11.58
CA GLU A 102 -24.03 -12.79 11.11
C GLU A 102 -24.14 -13.70 9.87
N LYS A 103 -23.21 -13.54 8.91
CA LYS A 103 -23.14 -14.44 7.73
C LYS A 103 -22.84 -15.89 8.11
N GLN A 104 -21.99 -16.11 9.10
CA GLN A 104 -21.72 -17.47 9.61
C GLN A 104 -22.98 -18.08 10.26
N LEU A 105 -23.71 -17.30 11.07
CA LEU A 105 -24.95 -17.76 11.67
C LEU A 105 -26.02 -18.07 10.63
N ALA A 106 -26.09 -17.28 9.55
CA ALA A 106 -27.04 -17.47 8.47
C ALA A 106 -26.83 -18.80 7.70
N VAL A 107 -25.60 -19.33 7.65
CA VAL A 107 -25.33 -20.66 7.07
C VAL A 107 -26.08 -21.75 7.85
N ASP A 108 -26.24 -21.58 9.19
CA ASP A 108 -26.98 -22.48 10.07
C ASP A 108 -28.47 -22.11 10.17
N GLY A 109 -28.93 -21.13 9.38
CA GLY A 109 -30.32 -20.66 9.40
C GLY A 109 -30.69 -19.88 10.66
N LYS A 110 -29.71 -19.28 11.34
CA LYS A 110 -29.87 -18.53 12.57
C LYS A 110 -29.58 -17.03 12.35
N THR A 111 -30.16 -16.20 13.22
CA THR A 111 -29.94 -14.76 13.27
C THR A 111 -29.36 -14.37 14.64
N LYS A 112 -28.87 -13.14 14.80
CA LYS A 112 -28.39 -12.63 16.08
C LYS A 112 -29.52 -12.54 17.12
N GLU A 113 -30.74 -12.31 16.70
CA GLU A 113 -31.93 -12.21 17.55
C GLU A 113 -32.23 -13.54 18.27
N ASP A 114 -31.90 -14.70 17.64
CA ASP A 114 -32.07 -16.03 18.27
C ASP A 114 -31.21 -16.22 19.52
N PHE A 115 -30.13 -15.44 19.64
CA PHE A 115 -29.20 -15.50 20.78
C PHE A 115 -29.38 -14.37 21.78
N GLY A 116 -29.89 -13.22 21.38
CA GLY A 116 -29.83 -11.99 22.14
C GLY A 116 -28.43 -11.36 22.16
N ARG A 117 -28.35 -10.10 22.63
CA ARG A 117 -27.14 -9.28 22.50
C ARG A 117 -25.92 -9.89 23.19
N GLU A 118 -26.06 -10.35 24.45
CA GLU A 118 -24.93 -10.85 25.25
C GLU A 118 -24.31 -12.10 24.62
N LEU A 119 -25.11 -13.11 24.30
CA LEU A 119 -24.59 -14.34 23.67
C LEU A 119 -24.08 -14.13 22.26
N PHE A 120 -24.66 -13.21 21.51
CA PHE A 120 -24.14 -12.84 20.19
C PHE A 120 -22.75 -12.18 20.33
N VAL A 121 -22.56 -11.23 21.25
CA VAL A 121 -21.27 -10.58 21.48
C VAL A 121 -20.21 -11.61 21.92
N GLU A 122 -20.57 -12.63 22.74
CA GLU A 122 -19.66 -13.73 23.07
C GLU A 122 -19.20 -14.49 21.82
N LYS A 123 -20.10 -14.77 20.87
CA LYS A 123 -19.74 -15.40 19.59
C LYS A 123 -18.78 -14.54 18.76
N VAL A 124 -18.92 -13.22 18.80
CA VAL A 124 -18.00 -12.31 18.12
C VAL A 124 -16.63 -12.33 18.80
N TRP A 125 -16.58 -12.45 20.14
CA TRP A 125 -15.32 -12.67 20.87
C TRP A 125 -14.65 -14.00 20.51
N ASP A 126 -15.42 -15.09 20.30
CA ASP A 126 -14.88 -16.37 19.80
C ASP A 126 -14.25 -16.19 18.41
N TRP A 127 -14.96 -15.55 17.50
CA TRP A 127 -14.42 -15.20 16.17
C TRP A 127 -13.16 -14.35 16.25
N LYS A 128 -13.10 -13.34 17.13
CA LYS A 128 -11.90 -12.51 17.34
C LYS A 128 -10.70 -13.35 17.74
N ARG A 129 -10.88 -14.35 18.61
CA ARG A 129 -9.78 -15.24 19.02
C ARG A 129 -9.25 -16.06 17.85
N GLU A 130 -10.12 -16.58 17.01
CA GLU A 130 -9.75 -17.36 15.83
C GLU A 130 -9.05 -16.48 14.77
N SER A 131 -9.68 -15.40 14.35
CA SER A 131 -9.16 -14.47 13.34
C SER A 131 -7.85 -13.80 13.78
N GLY A 132 -7.77 -13.38 15.05
CA GLY A 132 -6.57 -12.77 15.62
C GLY A 132 -5.38 -13.73 15.66
N GLY A 133 -5.62 -15.02 15.96
CA GLY A 133 -4.59 -16.06 15.90
C GLY A 133 -4.05 -16.24 14.49
N THR A 134 -4.92 -16.22 13.48
CA THR A 134 -4.54 -16.30 12.06
C THR A 134 -3.67 -15.10 11.66
N ILE A 135 -4.11 -13.88 11.97
CA ILE A 135 -3.38 -12.63 11.66
C ILE A 135 -1.99 -12.64 12.31
N GLY A 136 -1.90 -12.94 13.61
CA GLY A 136 -0.61 -13.03 14.32
C GLY A 136 0.32 -14.09 13.72
N GLY A 137 -0.22 -15.24 13.27
CA GLY A 137 0.52 -16.26 12.55
C GLY A 137 1.07 -15.75 11.21
N GLN A 138 0.27 -15.00 10.44
CA GLN A 138 0.71 -14.41 9.18
C GLN A 138 1.82 -13.37 9.37
N MET A 139 1.71 -12.50 10.39
CA MET A 139 2.74 -11.51 10.75
C MET A 139 4.08 -12.18 11.07
N ARG A 140 4.06 -13.28 11.83
CA ARG A 140 5.28 -14.06 12.13
C ARG A 140 5.91 -14.64 10.86
N ARG A 141 5.10 -15.13 9.92
CA ARG A 141 5.56 -15.66 8.63
C ARG A 141 6.10 -14.57 7.69
N LEU A 142 5.61 -13.33 7.80
CA LEU A 142 6.15 -12.15 7.10
C LEU A 142 7.49 -11.70 7.71
N GLY A 143 7.78 -12.07 8.95
CA GLY A 143 8.99 -11.69 9.65
C GLY A 143 8.90 -10.35 10.37
N ASP A 144 7.68 -9.92 10.75
CA ASP A 144 7.42 -8.62 11.38
C ASP A 144 8.08 -8.53 12.76
N GLY A 145 9.00 -7.58 12.93
CA GLY A 145 9.75 -7.36 14.17
C GLY A 145 8.99 -6.52 15.21
N VAL A 146 7.73 -6.87 15.45
CA VAL A 146 6.84 -6.19 16.42
C VAL A 146 7.11 -6.63 17.85
N ASP A 147 6.81 -5.76 18.81
CA ASP A 147 6.86 -6.10 20.23
C ASP A 147 5.60 -6.86 20.67
N TRP A 148 5.64 -8.17 20.60
CA TRP A 148 4.52 -9.05 20.99
C TRP A 148 4.09 -8.95 22.45
N SER A 149 4.93 -8.42 23.34
CA SER A 149 4.57 -8.19 24.74
C SER A 149 3.55 -7.05 24.91
N ARG A 150 3.38 -6.23 23.87
CA ARG A 150 2.52 -5.06 23.80
C ARG A 150 1.40 -5.18 22.78
N ASP A 151 1.01 -6.41 22.42
CA ASP A 151 -0.12 -6.63 21.50
C ASP A 151 -1.42 -6.07 22.11
N ARG A 152 -2.13 -5.24 21.33
CA ARG A 152 -3.33 -4.51 21.78
C ARG A 152 -4.54 -4.84 20.91
N PHE A 153 -5.70 -4.61 21.49
CA PHE A 153 -6.97 -4.75 20.79
C PHE A 153 -7.88 -3.56 21.13
N THR A 154 -8.49 -2.95 20.12
CA THR A 154 -9.29 -1.72 20.30
C THR A 154 -10.43 -1.84 21.33
N MET A 155 -10.82 -3.07 21.73
CA MET A 155 -11.78 -3.33 22.79
C MET A 155 -11.16 -4.00 24.02
N ASP A 156 -9.84 -3.98 24.21
CA ASP A 156 -9.26 -4.41 25.49
C ASP A 156 -9.64 -3.44 26.63
N GLU A 157 -9.37 -3.84 27.86
CA GLU A 157 -9.77 -3.07 29.04
C GLU A 157 -9.18 -1.65 29.04
N GLY A 158 -7.87 -1.52 28.73
CA GLY A 158 -7.18 -0.22 28.70
C GLY A 158 -7.73 0.69 27.62
N LEU A 159 -7.92 0.18 26.40
CA LEU A 159 -8.47 0.97 25.29
C LEU A 159 -9.97 1.30 25.52
N SER A 160 -10.72 0.39 26.12
CA SER A 160 -12.12 0.67 26.51
C SER A 160 -12.22 1.79 27.57
N ARG A 161 -11.28 1.84 28.50
CA ARG A 161 -11.12 2.92 29.47
C ARG A 161 -10.78 4.24 28.74
N ALA A 162 -9.84 4.23 27.82
CA ALA A 162 -9.46 5.39 27.02
C ALA A 162 -10.66 5.95 26.21
N VAL A 163 -11.43 5.07 25.57
CA VAL A 163 -12.63 5.45 24.81
C VAL A 163 -13.65 6.15 25.69
N ARG A 164 -13.94 5.60 26.86
CA ARG A 164 -14.88 6.24 27.80
C ARG A 164 -14.36 7.58 28.34
N THR A 165 -13.06 7.69 28.56
CA THR A 165 -12.41 8.93 29.01
C THR A 165 -12.52 10.04 27.97
N ILE A 166 -12.14 9.76 26.72
CA ILE A 166 -12.20 10.79 25.64
C ILE A 166 -13.64 11.19 25.33
N PHE A 167 -14.56 10.22 25.32
CA PHE A 167 -15.98 10.52 25.09
C PHE A 167 -16.49 11.48 26.17
N LYS A 168 -16.23 11.19 27.44
CA LYS A 168 -16.62 12.05 28.56
C LYS A 168 -16.05 13.47 28.43
N ARG A 169 -14.75 13.58 28.11
CA ARG A 169 -14.10 14.89 27.92
C ARG A 169 -14.69 15.70 26.78
N LEU A 170 -14.93 15.06 25.63
CA LEU A 170 -15.56 15.72 24.48
C LEU A 170 -17.02 16.12 24.79
N PHE A 171 -17.76 15.28 25.54
CA PHE A 171 -19.11 15.57 25.96
C PHE A 171 -19.16 16.75 26.94
N ASP A 172 -18.32 16.75 27.96
CA ASP A 172 -18.23 17.83 28.95
C ASP A 172 -17.76 19.16 28.32
N ALA A 173 -16.95 19.09 27.26
CA ALA A 173 -16.56 20.25 26.45
C ALA A 173 -17.68 20.73 25.49
N GLY A 174 -18.82 20.05 25.43
CA GLY A 174 -19.92 20.38 24.53
C GLY A 174 -19.62 20.09 23.04
N LEU A 175 -18.63 19.23 22.78
CA LEU A 175 -18.26 18.80 21.42
C LEU A 175 -19.04 17.55 20.97
N ILE A 176 -19.56 16.77 21.91
CA ILE A 176 -20.50 15.68 21.60
C ILE A 176 -21.92 16.11 21.93
N TYR A 177 -22.84 15.91 20.98
CA TYR A 177 -24.25 16.27 21.11
C TYR A 177 -25.13 15.28 20.36
N GLN A 178 -26.42 15.27 20.68
CA GLN A 178 -27.43 14.45 20.01
C GLN A 178 -28.32 15.34 19.14
N ALA A 179 -28.56 14.96 17.90
CA ALA A 179 -29.44 15.65 16.98
C ALA A 179 -30.05 14.70 15.94
N GLU A 180 -31.28 15.04 15.55
CA GLU A 180 -31.90 14.43 14.38
C GLU A 180 -31.37 15.10 13.12
N ARG A 181 -30.65 14.34 12.29
CA ARG A 181 -30.12 14.79 11.01
C ARG A 181 -30.27 13.71 9.95
N LEU A 182 -30.16 14.10 8.69
CA LEU A 182 -30.10 13.16 7.59
C LEU A 182 -28.77 12.38 7.64
N VAL A 183 -28.88 11.04 7.63
CA VAL A 183 -27.74 10.13 7.61
C VAL A 183 -27.85 9.17 6.43
N ASN A 184 -26.70 8.65 5.98
CA ASN A 184 -26.66 7.50 5.11
C ASN A 184 -27.02 6.27 5.91
N TRP A 185 -28.11 5.61 5.58
CA TRP A 185 -28.63 4.43 6.28
C TRP A 185 -28.47 3.19 5.41
N SER A 186 -27.97 2.11 5.99
CA SER A 186 -27.97 0.79 5.38
C SER A 186 -29.22 0.01 5.84
N PRO A 187 -30.20 -0.24 4.96
CA PRO A 187 -31.40 -1.01 5.33
C PRO A 187 -31.12 -2.49 5.61
N VAL A 188 -30.02 -3.02 5.06
CA VAL A 188 -29.60 -4.41 5.29
C VAL A 188 -28.90 -4.56 6.65
N LEU A 189 -28.04 -3.61 7.01
CA LEU A 189 -27.33 -3.62 8.28
C LEU A 189 -28.13 -2.97 9.41
N GLU A 190 -29.21 -2.28 9.08
CA GLU A 190 -30.09 -1.51 9.99
C GLU A 190 -29.29 -0.52 10.85
N THR A 191 -28.34 0.19 10.25
CA THR A 191 -27.46 1.17 10.93
C THR A 191 -27.09 2.34 10.03
N ALA A 192 -26.77 3.48 10.65
CA ALA A 192 -26.09 4.57 9.98
C ALA A 192 -24.69 4.15 9.55
N ILE A 193 -24.24 4.63 8.38
CA ILE A 193 -22.90 4.44 7.85
C ILE A 193 -22.28 5.82 7.55
N SER A 194 -20.95 5.89 7.54
CA SER A 194 -20.22 7.12 7.22
C SER A 194 -20.33 7.46 5.73
N ASP A 195 -20.32 8.76 5.40
CA ASP A 195 -20.29 9.24 4.00
C ASP A 195 -19.13 8.66 3.21
N LEU A 196 -17.99 8.45 3.86
CA LEU A 196 -16.80 7.85 3.28
C LEU A 196 -16.95 6.34 2.97
N GLU A 197 -17.95 5.67 3.55
CA GLU A 197 -18.27 4.25 3.31
C GLU A 197 -19.34 4.06 2.21
N VAL A 198 -19.76 5.16 1.57
CA VAL A 198 -20.69 5.14 0.46
C VAL A 198 -19.94 5.14 -0.88
N LYS A 199 -20.19 4.12 -1.68
CA LYS A 199 -19.72 4.03 -3.06
C LYS A 199 -20.81 4.42 -4.04
N TYR A 200 -20.51 5.36 -4.92
CA TYR A 200 -21.41 5.72 -6.01
C TYR A 200 -21.18 4.82 -7.23
N GLU A 201 -22.26 4.17 -7.67
CA GLU A 201 -22.26 3.29 -8.83
C GLU A 201 -23.30 3.76 -9.85
N ASP A 202 -22.94 3.73 -11.15
CA ASP A 202 -23.86 4.04 -12.22
C ASP A 202 -24.80 2.85 -12.46
N VAL A 203 -26.10 3.09 -12.22
CA VAL A 203 -27.14 2.07 -12.41
C VAL A 203 -28.10 2.43 -13.54
N GLN A 204 -28.62 1.43 -14.21
CA GLN A 204 -29.68 1.59 -15.19
C GLN A 204 -31.04 1.57 -14.49
N GLY A 205 -31.51 2.78 -14.13
CA GLY A 205 -32.83 2.98 -13.52
C GLY A 205 -33.86 3.57 -14.48
N GLU A 206 -34.72 4.38 -13.91
CA GLU A 206 -35.80 5.08 -14.62
C GLU A 206 -35.87 6.54 -14.22
N LEU A 207 -36.35 7.41 -15.11
CA LEU A 207 -36.77 8.77 -14.79
C LEU A 207 -38.25 8.89 -15.12
N VAL A 208 -39.07 9.17 -14.10
CA VAL A 208 -40.51 9.27 -14.21
C VAL A 208 -40.93 10.70 -14.04
N SER A 209 -41.59 11.26 -15.06
CA SER A 209 -42.20 12.61 -15.00
C SER A 209 -43.70 12.47 -14.76
N PHE A 210 -44.16 13.14 -13.73
CA PHE A 210 -45.58 13.09 -13.37
C PHE A 210 -46.10 14.45 -12.87
N ARG A 211 -47.43 14.59 -12.85
CA ARG A 211 -48.17 15.84 -12.56
C ARG A 211 -48.69 15.84 -11.10
N TYR A 212 -48.32 16.88 -10.37
CA TYR A 212 -49.00 17.29 -9.15
C TYR A 212 -50.13 18.31 -9.45
N GLY A 213 -51.14 18.38 -8.59
CA GLY A 213 -52.27 19.30 -8.71
C GLY A 213 -53.36 18.80 -9.64
N SER A 214 -54.07 19.69 -10.28
CA SER A 214 -55.25 19.38 -11.12
C SER A 214 -54.84 18.63 -12.41
N MET A 215 -55.71 17.77 -12.87
CA MET A 215 -55.60 17.12 -14.18
C MET A 215 -56.17 18.04 -15.31
N ASN A 216 -56.83 19.12 -14.97
CA ASN A 216 -57.23 20.16 -15.91
C ASN A 216 -56.09 21.14 -16.14
N ASP A 217 -55.74 21.41 -17.41
CA ASP A 217 -54.63 22.28 -17.78
C ASP A 217 -54.86 23.78 -17.41
N ASP A 218 -56.14 24.20 -17.27
CA ASP A 218 -56.49 25.57 -16.86
C ASP A 218 -56.41 25.81 -15.32
N GLU A 219 -56.14 24.77 -14.56
CA GLU A 219 -56.04 24.82 -13.09
C GLU A 219 -54.58 24.60 -12.61
N PRO A 220 -54.22 25.05 -11.39
CA PRO A 220 -52.88 24.95 -10.86
C PRO A 220 -52.36 23.50 -10.87
N HIS A 221 -51.25 23.28 -11.58
CA HIS A 221 -50.53 22.03 -11.65
C HIS A 221 -49.05 22.26 -11.92
N ILE A 222 -48.25 21.27 -11.63
CA ILE A 222 -46.80 21.29 -11.92
C ILE A 222 -46.32 19.89 -12.26
N ILE A 223 -45.38 19.79 -13.19
CA ILE A 223 -44.78 18.52 -13.60
C ILE A 223 -43.39 18.44 -12.97
N VAL A 224 -43.13 17.35 -12.24
CA VAL A 224 -41.83 17.02 -11.66
C VAL A 224 -41.28 15.75 -12.29
N ALA A 225 -39.96 15.52 -12.19
CA ALA A 225 -39.30 14.31 -12.65
C ALA A 225 -38.41 13.75 -11.54
N THR A 226 -38.46 12.41 -11.36
CA THR A 226 -37.67 11.74 -10.32
C THR A 226 -37.21 10.36 -10.77
N THR A 227 -36.05 9.94 -10.25
CA THR A 227 -35.57 8.55 -10.35
C THR A 227 -36.11 7.68 -9.21
N ARG A 228 -36.66 8.31 -8.15
CA ARG A 228 -37.13 7.67 -6.91
C ARG A 228 -38.59 8.03 -6.63
N VAL A 229 -39.51 7.48 -7.45
CA VAL A 229 -40.93 7.85 -7.33
C VAL A 229 -41.54 7.43 -6.00
N GLU A 230 -41.01 6.43 -5.30
CA GLU A 230 -41.48 5.97 -4.00
C GLU A 230 -41.32 7.05 -2.91
N THR A 231 -40.32 7.91 -3.00
CA THR A 231 -40.09 8.95 -2.00
C THR A 231 -41.13 10.06 -2.08
N MET A 232 -41.93 10.09 -3.14
CA MET A 232 -42.99 11.10 -3.25
C MET A 232 -43.98 11.07 -2.08
N LEU A 233 -44.17 9.94 -1.41
CA LEU A 233 -45.04 9.81 -0.26
C LEU A 233 -44.63 10.73 0.92
N GLY A 234 -43.38 11.19 0.95
CA GLY A 234 -42.81 12.14 1.91
C GLY A 234 -42.63 13.56 1.37
N ASP A 235 -43.18 13.87 0.19
CA ASP A 235 -43.04 15.21 -0.37
C ASP A 235 -43.86 16.23 0.42
N THR A 236 -43.22 17.31 0.82
CA THR A 236 -43.85 18.38 1.60
C THR A 236 -43.88 19.71 0.84
N ALA A 237 -43.14 19.82 -0.24
CA ALA A 237 -43.11 20.99 -1.09
C ALA A 237 -42.69 20.64 -2.53
N ILE A 238 -42.83 21.62 -3.43
CA ILE A 238 -42.24 21.61 -4.76
C ILE A 238 -41.41 22.88 -4.88
N ALA A 239 -40.12 22.72 -5.22
CA ALA A 239 -39.20 23.85 -5.38
C ALA A 239 -39.05 24.22 -6.87
N VAL A 240 -38.98 25.52 -7.14
CA VAL A 240 -38.75 26.10 -8.47
C VAL A 240 -37.69 27.22 -8.36
N HIS A 241 -37.00 27.53 -9.43
CA HIS A 241 -36.05 28.64 -9.41
C HIS A 241 -36.79 29.98 -9.32
N PRO A 242 -36.36 30.96 -8.50
CA PRO A 242 -37.04 32.25 -8.34
C PRO A 242 -37.16 33.06 -9.65
N ASP A 243 -36.23 32.87 -10.59
CA ASP A 243 -36.22 33.56 -11.88
C ASP A 243 -36.93 32.78 -12.99
N ASP A 244 -37.47 31.59 -12.71
CA ASP A 244 -38.23 30.83 -13.70
C ASP A 244 -39.61 31.36 -13.92
N GLU A 245 -39.79 32.09 -15.02
CA GLU A 245 -41.06 32.72 -15.42
C GLU A 245 -42.20 31.70 -15.57
N ARG A 246 -41.92 30.42 -15.86
CA ARG A 246 -42.94 29.39 -16.05
C ARG A 246 -43.72 29.13 -14.76
N TYR A 247 -43.05 29.23 -13.64
CA TYR A 247 -43.60 28.81 -12.33
C TYR A 247 -43.77 29.97 -11.32
N ARG A 248 -43.25 31.17 -11.62
CA ARG A 248 -43.33 32.37 -10.71
C ARG A 248 -44.72 32.61 -10.17
N HIS A 249 -45.77 32.44 -10.99
CA HIS A 249 -47.15 32.66 -10.62
C HIS A 249 -47.73 31.59 -9.66
N LEU A 250 -47.03 30.46 -9.47
CA LEU A 250 -47.40 29.37 -8.59
C LEU A 250 -46.71 29.45 -7.21
N VAL A 251 -45.63 30.21 -7.07
CA VAL A 251 -44.89 30.34 -5.80
C VAL A 251 -45.82 30.84 -4.69
N GLY A 252 -45.77 30.19 -3.54
CA GLY A 252 -46.63 30.45 -2.38
C GLY A 252 -48.00 29.78 -2.44
N LYS A 253 -48.41 29.16 -3.55
CA LYS A 253 -49.60 28.34 -3.64
C LYS A 253 -49.35 26.91 -3.16
N THR A 254 -50.42 26.19 -2.85
CA THR A 254 -50.38 24.81 -2.47
C THR A 254 -51.00 23.92 -3.55
N LEU A 255 -50.54 22.68 -3.60
CA LEU A 255 -51.12 21.62 -4.44
C LEU A 255 -51.36 20.38 -3.60
N PRO A 256 -52.52 19.70 -3.76
CA PRO A 256 -52.81 18.50 -2.98
C PRO A 256 -51.92 17.32 -3.39
N HIS A 257 -51.41 16.59 -2.41
CA HIS A 257 -50.69 15.36 -2.63
C HIS A 257 -51.65 14.23 -3.06
N PRO A 258 -51.38 13.44 -4.15
CA PRO A 258 -52.36 12.53 -4.73
C PRO A 258 -52.64 11.26 -3.91
N PHE A 259 -51.77 10.89 -2.97
CA PHE A 259 -51.93 9.69 -2.14
C PHE A 259 -52.11 10.00 -0.65
N VAL A 260 -51.29 10.88 -0.11
CA VAL A 260 -51.28 11.18 1.36
C VAL A 260 -52.33 12.26 1.71
N GLY A 261 -52.69 13.12 0.77
CA GLY A 261 -53.80 14.08 0.88
C GLY A 261 -53.48 15.37 1.60
N HIS A 262 -52.24 15.64 2.02
CA HIS A 262 -51.83 16.91 2.55
C HIS A 262 -51.54 17.94 1.42
N GLU A 263 -51.50 19.22 1.77
CA GLU A 263 -51.18 20.31 0.86
C GLU A 263 -49.65 20.52 0.82
N MET A 264 -49.06 20.51 -0.37
CA MET A 264 -47.66 20.81 -0.61
C MET A 264 -47.49 22.24 -1.10
N ILE A 265 -46.65 23.03 -0.42
CA ILE A 265 -46.37 24.42 -0.81
C ILE A 265 -45.35 24.46 -1.97
N ILE A 266 -45.53 25.42 -2.89
CA ILE A 266 -44.54 25.72 -3.93
C ILE A 266 -43.64 26.82 -3.42
N VAL A 267 -42.31 26.49 -3.31
CA VAL A 267 -41.27 27.39 -2.79
C VAL A 267 -40.30 27.82 -3.89
N ALA A 268 -39.77 29.04 -3.76
CA ALA A 268 -38.71 29.52 -4.66
C ALA A 268 -37.33 29.29 -4.02
N ASP A 269 -36.50 28.50 -4.66
CA ASP A 269 -35.16 28.19 -4.15
C ASP A 269 -34.12 28.20 -5.27
N THR A 270 -32.99 28.88 -5.04
CA THR A 270 -31.92 29.06 -6.02
C THR A 270 -31.13 27.78 -6.27
N HIS A 271 -31.33 26.74 -5.46
CA HIS A 271 -30.73 25.39 -5.69
C HIS A 271 -31.32 24.72 -6.92
N VAL A 272 -32.53 25.06 -7.32
CA VAL A 272 -33.19 24.43 -8.48
C VAL A 272 -32.57 24.95 -9.78
N ASP A 273 -32.14 24.04 -10.63
CA ASP A 273 -31.71 24.36 -12.01
C ASP A 273 -32.94 24.40 -12.94
N PRO A 274 -33.32 25.62 -13.48
CA PRO A 274 -34.48 25.74 -14.37
C PRO A 274 -34.33 25.01 -15.71
N GLU A 275 -33.12 24.66 -16.11
CA GLU A 275 -32.84 23.99 -17.38
C GLU A 275 -32.79 22.44 -17.21
N PHE A 276 -32.69 21.95 -15.97
CA PHE A 276 -32.67 20.52 -15.71
C PHE A 276 -34.08 19.92 -15.57
N GLY A 277 -34.36 18.88 -16.36
CA GLY A 277 -35.63 18.15 -16.31
C GLY A 277 -36.84 19.05 -16.66
N THR A 278 -37.74 19.25 -15.70
CA THR A 278 -38.92 20.12 -15.84
C THR A 278 -38.67 21.53 -15.29
N GLY A 279 -37.55 21.78 -14.61
CA GLY A 279 -37.26 22.99 -13.87
C GLY A 279 -38.03 23.12 -12.53
N ALA A 280 -38.70 22.02 -12.13
CA ALA A 280 -39.38 21.90 -10.86
C ALA A 280 -38.97 20.61 -10.15
N VAL A 281 -38.65 20.71 -8.87
CA VAL A 281 -38.15 19.59 -8.04
C VAL A 281 -39.16 19.28 -6.95
N LYS A 282 -39.56 18.01 -6.79
CA LYS A 282 -40.31 17.57 -5.63
C LYS A 282 -39.35 17.58 -4.41
N VAL A 283 -39.82 18.03 -3.26
CA VAL A 283 -38.97 18.15 -2.07
C VAL A 283 -39.38 17.15 -1.01
N THR A 284 -38.50 16.12 -0.79
CA THR A 284 -38.65 15.09 0.24
C THR A 284 -37.55 15.23 1.29
N PRO A 285 -37.66 16.16 2.24
CA PRO A 285 -36.54 16.57 3.10
C PRO A 285 -35.96 15.47 3.97
N ALA A 286 -36.73 14.43 4.29
CA ALA A 286 -36.29 13.32 5.13
C ALA A 286 -35.52 12.23 4.36
N HIS A 287 -35.43 12.29 3.01
CA HIS A 287 -34.90 11.20 2.18
C HIS A 287 -33.98 11.65 1.04
N ASP A 288 -33.60 12.91 0.99
CA ASP A 288 -32.65 13.46 0.02
C ASP A 288 -31.81 14.58 0.65
N PRO A 289 -30.47 14.61 0.50
CA PRO A 289 -29.63 15.65 1.12
C PRO A 289 -29.91 17.06 0.61
N ASN A 290 -30.18 17.24 -0.69
CA ASN A 290 -30.49 18.57 -1.24
C ASN A 290 -31.86 19.06 -0.78
N ASP A 291 -32.83 18.14 -0.76
CA ASP A 291 -34.18 18.43 -0.28
C ASP A 291 -34.18 18.73 1.23
N PHE A 292 -33.29 18.11 2.00
CA PHE A 292 -33.11 18.40 3.43
C PHE A 292 -32.68 19.86 3.63
N GLU A 293 -31.71 20.35 2.87
CA GLU A 293 -31.22 21.72 2.92
C GLU A 293 -32.32 22.74 2.50
N ILE A 294 -33.10 22.39 1.45
CA ILE A 294 -34.28 23.17 1.05
C ILE A 294 -35.31 23.19 2.20
N GLY A 295 -35.53 22.03 2.80
CA GLY A 295 -36.45 21.90 3.95
C GLY A 295 -36.06 22.75 5.14
N LEU A 296 -34.79 22.83 5.49
CA LEU A 296 -34.27 23.69 6.55
C LEU A 296 -34.48 25.18 6.24
N ARG A 297 -34.11 25.61 5.01
CA ARG A 297 -34.24 27.01 4.57
C ARG A 297 -35.70 27.51 4.57
N HIS A 298 -36.62 26.63 4.17
CA HIS A 298 -38.04 26.95 4.07
C HIS A 298 -38.89 26.45 5.24
N GLN A 299 -38.26 25.88 6.29
CA GLN A 299 -38.93 25.36 7.49
C GLN A 299 -40.07 24.37 7.15
N LEU A 300 -39.78 23.44 6.21
CA LEU A 300 -40.75 22.45 5.75
C LEU A 300 -40.89 21.30 6.76
N PRO A 301 -42.07 20.66 6.85
CA PRO A 301 -42.19 19.35 7.54
C PRO A 301 -41.27 18.33 6.89
N MET A 302 -40.71 17.42 7.70
CA MET A 302 -39.77 16.40 7.26
C MET A 302 -40.24 14.99 7.68
N PRO A 303 -41.34 14.45 7.14
CA PRO A 303 -41.84 13.15 7.54
C PRO A 303 -40.89 12.06 7.03
N THR A 304 -40.48 11.16 7.94
CA THR A 304 -39.78 9.93 7.59
C THR A 304 -40.80 8.90 7.14
N ILE A 305 -40.68 8.39 5.90
CA ILE A 305 -41.66 7.48 5.30
C ILE A 305 -41.11 6.06 5.11
N MET A 306 -39.94 5.75 5.66
CA MET A 306 -39.34 4.43 5.60
C MET A 306 -38.85 3.97 6.98
N ASP A 307 -39.11 2.69 7.28
CA ASP A 307 -38.60 2.05 8.49
C ASP A 307 -37.08 1.75 8.39
N ALA A 308 -36.51 1.13 9.43
CA ALA A 308 -35.07 0.78 9.45
C ALA A 308 -34.67 -0.22 8.35
N LYS A 309 -35.63 -1.02 7.83
CA LYS A 309 -35.40 -1.99 6.76
C LYS A 309 -35.66 -1.42 5.35
N GLY A 310 -35.93 -0.13 5.24
CA GLY A 310 -36.24 0.54 3.98
C GLY A 310 -37.63 0.17 3.43
N ARG A 311 -38.57 -0.22 4.27
CA ARG A 311 -39.95 -0.45 3.88
C ARG A 311 -40.76 0.82 4.11
N ILE A 312 -41.72 1.09 3.23
CA ILE A 312 -42.65 2.22 3.40
C ILE A 312 -43.39 2.07 4.72
N ALA A 313 -43.46 3.13 5.50
CA ALA A 313 -44.09 3.14 6.82
C ALA A 313 -44.66 4.52 7.15
N ASP A 314 -45.70 4.53 8.00
CA ASP A 314 -46.31 5.73 8.59
C ASP A 314 -46.89 6.72 7.57
N THR A 315 -47.12 6.29 6.32
CA THR A 315 -47.72 7.15 5.29
C THR A 315 -49.26 7.16 5.32
N GLY A 316 -49.88 6.18 5.96
CA GLY A 316 -51.33 5.98 5.96
C GLY A 316 -51.89 5.56 4.60
N THR A 317 -51.04 5.08 3.70
CA THR A 317 -51.43 4.66 2.35
C THR A 317 -51.41 3.13 2.22
N GLN A 318 -51.96 2.65 1.10
CA GLN A 318 -51.92 1.20 0.75
C GLN A 318 -50.49 0.69 0.52
N PHE A 319 -49.47 1.51 0.48
CA PHE A 319 -48.09 1.16 0.22
C PHE A 319 -47.29 0.83 1.51
N ASP A 320 -47.87 1.12 2.69
CA ASP A 320 -47.25 0.82 3.97
C ASP A 320 -46.93 -0.68 4.11
N GLY A 321 -45.71 -0.98 4.57
CA GLY A 321 -45.16 -2.33 4.71
C GLY A 321 -44.45 -2.88 3.48
N MET A 322 -44.59 -2.24 2.30
CA MET A 322 -43.90 -2.67 1.07
C MET A 322 -42.43 -2.33 1.12
N ASP A 323 -41.58 -3.17 0.54
CA ASP A 323 -40.20 -2.82 0.21
C ASP A 323 -40.17 -1.60 -0.70
N ARG A 324 -39.17 -0.70 -0.52
CA ARG A 324 -39.07 0.56 -1.30
C ARG A 324 -39.04 0.34 -2.81
N PHE A 325 -38.43 -0.74 -3.30
CA PHE A 325 -38.37 -1.01 -4.74
C PHE A 325 -39.68 -1.59 -5.28
N GLU A 326 -40.39 -2.38 -4.47
CA GLU A 326 -41.75 -2.83 -4.79
C GLU A 326 -42.71 -1.64 -4.79
N ALA A 327 -42.63 -0.78 -3.78
CA ALA A 327 -43.43 0.45 -3.67
C ALA A 327 -43.21 1.36 -4.87
N ARG A 328 -41.95 1.52 -5.35
CA ARG A 328 -41.61 2.30 -6.55
C ARG A 328 -42.43 1.86 -7.77
N VAL A 329 -42.52 0.53 -7.99
CA VAL A 329 -43.33 -0.03 -9.10
C VAL A 329 -44.81 0.24 -8.87
N LYS A 330 -45.30 0.00 -7.66
CA LYS A 330 -46.76 0.14 -7.36
C LYS A 330 -47.26 1.56 -7.39
N ILE A 331 -46.45 2.50 -6.87
CA ILE A 331 -46.80 3.94 -6.91
C ILE A 331 -46.83 4.43 -8.37
N ARG A 332 -45.87 4.03 -9.18
CA ARG A 332 -45.85 4.37 -10.61
C ARG A 332 -47.10 3.82 -11.32
N GLU A 333 -47.48 2.55 -11.07
CA GLU A 333 -48.72 1.96 -11.61
C GLU A 333 -49.94 2.80 -11.20
N ALA A 334 -50.03 3.16 -9.93
CA ALA A 334 -51.13 3.98 -9.40
C ALA A 334 -51.18 5.40 -9.99
N LEU A 335 -50.00 6.04 -10.24
CA LEU A 335 -49.93 7.31 -10.94
C LEU A 335 -50.38 7.21 -12.39
N ALA A 336 -50.07 6.09 -13.07
CA ALA A 336 -50.52 5.83 -14.44
C ALA A 336 -52.05 5.61 -14.51
N GLU A 337 -52.61 4.86 -13.53
CA GLU A 337 -54.06 4.69 -13.41
C GLU A 337 -54.82 6.01 -13.21
N GLN A 338 -54.21 6.93 -12.46
CA GLN A 338 -54.73 8.28 -12.26
C GLN A 338 -54.50 9.21 -13.46
N GLY A 339 -53.79 8.74 -14.53
CA GLY A 339 -53.44 9.54 -15.69
C GLY A 339 -52.37 10.62 -15.44
N ARG A 340 -51.65 10.55 -14.31
CA ARG A 340 -50.69 11.57 -13.88
C ARG A 340 -49.30 11.42 -14.52
N ILE A 341 -48.93 10.28 -15.08
CA ILE A 341 -47.66 10.04 -15.78
C ILE A 341 -47.64 10.88 -17.05
N VAL A 342 -46.62 11.71 -17.22
CA VAL A 342 -46.41 12.57 -18.38
C VAL A 342 -45.38 11.98 -19.34
N ALA A 343 -44.27 11.47 -18.78
CA ALA A 343 -43.22 10.85 -19.56
C ALA A 343 -42.44 9.82 -18.69
N GLU A 344 -41.90 8.83 -19.35
CA GLU A 344 -41.02 7.82 -18.75
C GLU A 344 -39.80 7.63 -19.65
N LYS A 345 -38.59 7.69 -19.03
CA LYS A 345 -37.34 7.35 -19.73
C LYS A 345 -36.73 6.12 -19.10
N ARG A 346 -36.60 5.06 -19.87
CA ARG A 346 -36.00 3.76 -19.48
C ARG A 346 -35.22 3.17 -20.64
N PRO A 347 -33.98 2.70 -20.41
CA PRO A 347 -33.20 2.88 -19.19
C PRO A 347 -32.75 4.35 -19.02
N TYR A 348 -32.59 4.78 -17.77
CA TYR A 348 -31.99 6.05 -17.41
C TYR A 348 -30.78 5.80 -16.55
N LEU A 349 -29.58 6.15 -17.06
CA LEU A 349 -28.32 5.99 -16.33
C LEU A 349 -28.18 7.10 -15.31
N HIS A 350 -28.00 6.75 -14.03
CA HIS A 350 -27.77 7.69 -12.96
C HIS A 350 -26.94 7.06 -11.85
N SER A 351 -26.26 7.89 -11.06
CA SER A 351 -25.39 7.46 -9.96
C SER A 351 -26.20 7.22 -8.69
N VAL A 352 -25.96 6.07 -8.03
CA VAL A 352 -26.64 5.68 -6.78
C VAL A 352 -25.58 5.29 -5.74
N GLY A 353 -25.72 5.84 -4.51
CA GLY A 353 -24.86 5.47 -3.39
C GLY A 353 -25.16 4.04 -2.92
N HIS A 354 -24.11 3.22 -2.77
CA HIS A 354 -24.17 1.86 -2.24
C HIS A 354 -23.30 1.75 -0.99
N SER A 355 -23.72 0.93 -0.04
CA SER A 355 -22.90 0.57 1.11
C SER A 355 -21.65 -0.22 0.65
N GLU A 356 -20.45 0.26 0.98
CA GLU A 356 -19.23 -0.46 0.65
C GLU A 356 -19.16 -1.84 1.35
N ARG A 357 -19.82 -2.01 2.48
CA ARG A 357 -19.75 -3.20 3.33
C ARG A 357 -20.74 -4.30 2.91
N SER A 358 -21.95 -3.93 2.54
CA SER A 358 -23.05 -4.84 2.22
C SER A 358 -23.47 -4.83 0.75
N GLY A 359 -23.09 -3.77 0.01
CA GLY A 359 -23.26 -3.68 -1.44
C GLY A 359 -24.64 -3.23 -1.91
N GLU A 360 -25.61 -3.01 -1.01
CA GLU A 360 -26.94 -2.52 -1.36
C GLU A 360 -26.98 -1.00 -1.53
N PRO A 361 -27.99 -0.46 -2.26
CA PRO A 361 -28.27 0.96 -2.27
C PRO A 361 -28.60 1.47 -0.87
N ILE A 362 -27.90 2.53 -0.44
CA ILE A 362 -28.18 3.21 0.82
C ILE A 362 -29.49 3.98 0.75
N GLU A 363 -30.03 4.31 1.94
CA GLU A 363 -31.22 5.15 2.07
C GLU A 363 -30.91 6.39 2.90
N PRO A 364 -30.87 7.60 2.32
CA PRO A 364 -30.83 8.82 3.13
C PRO A 364 -32.07 8.88 4.02
N ARG A 365 -31.85 9.03 5.34
CA ARG A 365 -32.94 8.96 6.34
C ARG A 365 -32.67 9.90 7.49
N LEU A 366 -33.68 10.61 7.96
CA LEU A 366 -33.62 11.31 9.25
C LEU A 366 -33.50 10.31 10.38
N SER A 367 -32.52 10.54 11.26
CA SER A 367 -32.33 9.71 12.43
C SER A 367 -31.71 10.52 13.58
N LEU A 368 -32.17 10.22 14.79
CA LEU A 368 -31.56 10.77 16.01
C LEU A 368 -30.25 10.05 16.29
N GLN A 369 -29.14 10.77 16.19
CA GLN A 369 -27.79 10.23 16.28
C GLN A 369 -26.91 11.06 17.19
N TRP A 370 -25.79 10.50 17.65
CA TRP A 370 -24.74 11.20 18.35
C TRP A 370 -23.69 11.73 17.37
N TRP A 371 -23.26 12.98 17.57
CA TRP A 371 -22.38 13.71 16.67
C TRP A 371 -21.22 14.34 17.41
N VAL A 372 -20.06 14.43 16.74
CA VAL A 372 -18.91 15.23 17.18
C VAL A 372 -18.85 16.51 16.35
N LYS A 373 -18.81 17.68 17.00
CA LYS A 373 -18.46 18.95 16.37
C LYS A 373 -16.99 18.95 15.99
N VAL A 374 -16.70 19.01 14.71
CA VAL A 374 -15.32 18.81 14.22
C VAL A 374 -14.56 20.08 13.90
N ASP A 375 -15.22 21.24 13.68
CA ASP A 375 -14.60 22.48 13.19
C ASP A 375 -13.30 22.84 13.95
N GLY A 376 -13.36 22.91 15.28
CA GLY A 376 -12.20 23.23 16.11
C GLY A 376 -11.12 22.15 16.08
N LEU A 377 -11.53 20.87 16.09
CA LEU A 377 -10.64 19.71 16.07
C LEU A 377 -9.94 19.60 14.71
N ALA A 378 -10.68 19.73 13.62
CA ALA A 378 -10.16 19.69 12.25
C ALA A 378 -9.20 20.86 11.98
N LYS A 379 -9.55 22.07 12.48
CA LYS A 379 -8.66 23.23 12.39
C LYS A 379 -7.34 22.98 13.10
N ALA A 380 -7.34 22.45 14.33
CA ALA A 380 -6.13 22.14 15.09
C ALA A 380 -5.27 21.09 14.35
N ALA A 381 -5.88 20.03 13.81
CA ALA A 381 -5.21 19.03 12.99
C ALA A 381 -4.61 19.63 11.71
N GLY A 382 -5.33 20.53 11.03
CA GLY A 382 -4.83 21.24 9.85
C GLY A 382 -3.66 22.17 10.17
N ASP A 383 -3.76 22.92 11.25
CA ASP A 383 -2.74 23.87 11.68
C ASP A 383 -1.44 23.14 12.08
N ALA A 384 -1.50 21.97 12.70
CA ALA A 384 -0.33 21.14 13.02
C ALA A 384 0.49 20.78 11.76
N VAL A 385 -0.17 20.48 10.64
CA VAL A 385 0.52 20.25 9.37
C VAL A 385 1.04 21.56 8.75
N ARG A 386 0.26 22.65 8.79
CA ARG A 386 0.68 23.97 8.28
C ARG A 386 1.91 24.50 8.98
N ASN A 387 2.01 24.25 10.28
CA ASN A 387 3.14 24.69 11.12
C ASN A 387 4.37 23.78 10.96
N GLY A 388 4.24 22.61 10.35
CA GLY A 388 5.29 21.61 10.25
C GLY A 388 5.50 20.78 11.52
N ASP A 389 4.54 20.80 12.45
CA ASP A 389 4.55 19.96 13.66
C ASP A 389 4.34 18.48 13.28
N THR A 390 3.56 18.22 12.21
CA THR A 390 3.45 16.94 11.52
C THR A 390 3.76 17.13 10.04
N VAL A 391 4.62 16.27 9.49
CA VAL A 391 5.00 16.33 8.06
C VAL A 391 4.38 15.17 7.28
N ILE A 392 3.71 15.48 6.16
CA ILE A 392 3.11 14.47 5.27
C ILE A 392 4.08 14.11 4.15
N HIS A 393 4.35 12.83 3.99
CA HIS A 393 5.18 12.25 2.92
C HIS A 393 4.34 11.34 2.01
N PRO A 394 4.35 11.55 0.67
CA PRO A 394 5.02 12.63 -0.04
C PRO A 394 4.24 13.96 0.08
N PRO A 395 4.92 15.12 -0.05
CA PRO A 395 4.26 16.43 0.04
C PRO A 395 3.15 16.65 -1.00
N SER A 396 3.16 15.90 -2.09
CA SER A 396 2.11 15.95 -3.13
C SER A 396 0.71 15.57 -2.63
N LEU A 397 0.59 14.95 -1.46
CA LEU A 397 -0.68 14.59 -0.83
C LEU A 397 -1.21 15.65 0.16
N GLU A 398 -0.41 16.65 0.53
CA GLU A 398 -0.86 17.76 1.40
C GLU A 398 -2.07 18.54 0.84
N PRO A 399 -2.17 18.86 -0.47
CA PRO A 399 -3.36 19.55 -0.98
C PRO A 399 -4.65 18.75 -0.77
N ARG A 400 -4.59 17.41 -0.83
CA ARG A 400 -5.75 16.55 -0.53
C ARG A 400 -6.10 16.58 0.95
N TRP A 401 -5.09 16.60 1.82
CA TRP A 401 -5.28 16.75 3.26
C TRP A 401 -6.05 18.03 3.58
N PHE A 402 -5.57 19.19 3.09
CA PHE A 402 -6.21 20.48 3.36
C PHE A 402 -7.60 20.61 2.74
N ALA A 403 -7.79 20.11 1.51
CA ALA A 403 -9.11 20.12 0.87
C ALA A 403 -10.17 19.40 1.70
N TRP A 404 -9.78 18.36 2.45
CA TRP A 404 -10.69 17.60 3.29
C TRP A 404 -10.83 18.19 4.70
N VAL A 405 -9.70 18.48 5.39
CA VAL A 405 -9.74 18.94 6.79
C VAL A 405 -10.39 20.31 6.94
N ASP A 406 -10.25 21.17 5.94
CA ASP A 406 -10.84 22.51 5.94
C ASP A 406 -12.34 22.52 5.60
N ASN A 407 -12.89 21.41 5.10
CA ASN A 407 -14.30 21.27 4.71
C ASN A 407 -15.01 20.10 5.42
N MET A 408 -14.47 19.62 6.52
CA MET A 408 -15.03 18.50 7.24
C MET A 408 -16.35 18.89 7.92
N HIS A 409 -17.38 18.05 7.79
CA HIS A 409 -18.66 18.19 8.47
C HIS A 409 -18.68 17.40 9.78
N ASP A 410 -19.62 17.75 10.67
CA ASP A 410 -19.81 17.04 11.93
C ASP A 410 -19.91 15.53 11.72
N TRP A 411 -19.22 14.80 12.59
CA TRP A 411 -19.08 13.36 12.46
C TRP A 411 -20.14 12.61 13.25
N CYS A 412 -20.97 11.81 12.55
CA CYS A 412 -21.91 10.87 13.19
C CYS A 412 -21.15 9.70 13.79
N ILE A 413 -21.19 9.55 15.11
CA ILE A 413 -20.42 8.55 15.86
C ILE A 413 -21.23 7.37 16.38
N SER A 414 -22.56 7.39 16.29
CA SER A 414 -23.41 6.30 16.77
C SER A 414 -23.70 5.27 15.66
N ARG A 415 -23.70 3.99 16.03
CA ARG A 415 -24.02 2.84 15.17
C ARG A 415 -25.00 1.93 15.90
N GLN A 416 -26.02 1.45 15.20
CA GLN A 416 -27.06 0.57 15.70
C GLN A 416 -26.64 -0.89 15.63
N LEU A 417 -25.47 -1.18 16.21
CA LEU A 417 -24.85 -2.50 16.26
C LEU A 417 -24.83 -3.06 17.68
N TRP A 418 -24.54 -4.34 17.81
CA TRP A 418 -24.32 -4.98 19.11
C TRP A 418 -22.83 -5.10 19.45
N TRP A 419 -21.97 -5.24 18.44
CA TRP A 419 -20.54 -5.35 18.58
C TRP A 419 -19.85 -3.99 18.48
N GLY A 420 -19.17 -3.58 19.55
CA GLY A 420 -18.44 -2.33 19.65
C GLY A 420 -18.51 -1.71 21.04
N HIS A 421 -17.88 -0.54 21.19
CA HIS A 421 -17.94 0.24 22.42
C HIS A 421 -19.32 0.86 22.61
N ARG A 422 -20.06 0.47 23.64
CA ARG A 422 -21.33 1.10 23.93
C ARG A 422 -21.15 2.55 24.32
N ILE A 423 -22.01 3.42 23.78
CA ILE A 423 -22.03 4.84 24.11
C ILE A 423 -22.22 5.01 25.62
N PRO A 424 -21.32 5.75 26.33
CA PRO A 424 -21.34 5.87 27.78
C PRO A 424 -22.37 6.91 28.29
N ILE A 425 -23.49 6.99 27.61
CA ILE A 425 -24.64 7.80 28.00
C ILE A 425 -25.71 6.92 28.65
N TRP A 426 -26.31 7.42 29.71
CA TRP A 426 -27.40 6.76 30.41
C TRP A 426 -28.61 7.67 30.37
N HIS A 427 -29.77 7.08 30.10
CA HIS A 427 -31.07 7.74 29.96
C HIS A 427 -31.92 7.47 31.20
N GLY A 428 -32.40 8.54 31.81
CA GLY A 428 -33.30 8.51 32.95
C GLY A 428 -34.76 8.37 32.53
N PRO A 429 -35.64 8.02 33.47
CA PRO A 429 -37.05 7.74 33.20
C PRO A 429 -37.87 8.93 32.70
N ASN A 430 -37.38 10.17 32.87
CA ASN A 430 -38.09 11.39 32.42
C ASN A 430 -37.33 12.03 31.22
N GLY A 431 -36.44 11.32 30.58
CA GLY A 431 -35.67 11.84 29.40
C GLY A 431 -34.40 12.58 29.78
N GLU A 432 -33.96 12.53 31.04
CA GLU A 432 -32.65 13.05 31.43
C GLU A 432 -31.54 12.20 30.85
N THR A 433 -30.36 12.78 30.57
CA THR A 433 -29.18 12.07 30.11
C THR A 433 -27.95 12.41 30.96
N VAL A 434 -27.11 11.43 31.21
CA VAL A 434 -25.80 11.62 31.85
C VAL A 434 -24.73 10.83 31.15
N CYS A 435 -23.57 11.45 30.97
CA CYS A 435 -22.38 10.77 30.50
C CYS A 435 -21.60 10.20 31.69
N VAL A 436 -21.39 8.89 31.69
CA VAL A 436 -20.71 8.16 32.78
C VAL A 436 -19.28 7.81 32.38
N GLY A 437 -18.32 8.44 33.05
CA GLY A 437 -16.87 8.20 32.84
C GLY A 437 -16.44 6.81 33.34
N PRO A 438 -15.18 6.43 33.13
CA PRO A 438 -14.68 5.08 33.45
C PRO A 438 -14.72 4.78 34.97
N ASP A 439 -14.55 5.81 35.81
CA ASP A 439 -14.50 5.69 37.27
C ASP A 439 -15.83 6.10 37.95
N GLU A 440 -16.86 6.40 37.15
CA GLU A 440 -18.16 6.84 37.63
C GLU A 440 -19.17 5.67 37.62
N THR A 441 -20.10 5.71 38.56
CA THR A 441 -21.19 4.72 38.63
C THR A 441 -22.47 5.34 38.05
N PRO A 442 -23.15 4.65 37.14
CA PRO A 442 -24.41 5.17 36.60
C PRO A 442 -25.50 5.28 37.67
N PRO A 443 -26.43 6.24 37.54
CA PRO A 443 -27.56 6.34 38.47
C PRO A 443 -28.43 5.06 38.48
N GLU A 444 -28.94 4.67 39.63
CA GLU A 444 -29.75 3.47 39.77
C GLU A 444 -31.05 3.60 38.96
N GLY A 445 -31.40 2.55 38.22
CA GLY A 445 -32.62 2.48 37.40
C GLY A 445 -32.53 3.22 36.05
N TRP A 446 -31.36 3.74 35.68
CA TRP A 446 -31.15 4.33 34.37
C TRP A 446 -30.70 3.29 33.36
N GLU A 447 -31.01 3.47 32.06
CA GLU A 447 -30.65 2.55 31.01
C GLU A 447 -29.51 3.15 30.15
N GLN A 448 -28.48 2.34 29.91
CA GLN A 448 -27.40 2.73 29.02
C GLN A 448 -27.90 2.79 27.57
N ASP A 449 -27.45 3.79 26.81
CA ASP A 449 -27.68 3.91 25.37
C ASP A 449 -27.42 2.57 24.66
N ARG A 450 -28.30 2.22 23.71
CA ARG A 450 -28.23 0.93 22.99
C ARG A 450 -27.19 0.90 21.90
N ASP A 451 -26.84 2.06 21.36
CA ASP A 451 -25.93 2.21 20.26
C ASP A 451 -24.46 1.99 20.71
N VAL A 452 -23.64 1.64 19.77
CA VAL A 452 -22.19 1.58 19.94
C VAL A 452 -21.54 2.72 19.15
N LEU A 453 -20.29 3.02 19.49
CA LEU A 453 -19.51 4.02 18.77
C LEU A 453 -19.03 3.48 17.41
N ASP A 454 -18.90 4.38 16.44
CA ASP A 454 -18.17 4.13 15.20
C ASP A 454 -16.78 3.57 15.51
N THR A 455 -16.36 2.56 14.77
CA THR A 455 -15.04 1.92 14.91
C THR A 455 -13.89 2.93 14.86
N TRP A 456 -14.03 3.96 14.00
CA TRP A 456 -13.04 5.01 13.84
C TRP A 456 -12.87 5.89 15.10
N PHE A 457 -13.84 5.90 16.01
CA PHE A 457 -13.74 6.63 17.28
C PHE A 457 -12.68 6.02 18.20
N SER A 458 -12.70 4.72 18.38
CA SER A 458 -11.66 4.02 19.16
C SER A 458 -10.32 3.98 18.43
N SER A 459 -10.33 3.78 17.10
CA SER A 459 -9.12 3.73 16.29
C SER A 459 -8.39 5.08 16.23
N ALA A 460 -9.10 6.19 16.43
CA ALA A 460 -8.51 7.54 16.53
C ALA A 460 -7.63 7.74 17.78
N LEU A 461 -7.79 6.90 18.81
CA LEU A 461 -6.99 6.97 20.04
C LEU A 461 -5.69 6.16 19.95
N TRP A 462 -5.52 5.39 18.87
CA TRP A 462 -4.48 4.37 18.75
C TRP A 462 -3.07 4.84 19.11
N PRO A 463 -2.57 6.03 18.68
CA PRO A 463 -1.20 6.45 18.96
C PRO A 463 -0.85 6.60 20.44
N PHE A 464 -1.82 6.89 21.29
CA PHE A 464 -1.59 7.16 22.72
C PHE A 464 -2.29 6.18 23.63
N SER A 465 -3.48 5.68 23.27
CA SER A 465 -4.19 4.70 24.10
C SER A 465 -3.48 3.35 24.15
N THR A 466 -2.80 2.96 23.07
CA THR A 466 -1.98 1.73 23.04
C THR A 466 -0.79 1.77 23.98
N MET A 467 -0.27 2.97 24.27
CA MET A 467 0.81 3.21 25.21
C MET A 467 0.33 3.48 26.64
N GLY A 468 -0.99 3.34 26.88
CA GLY A 468 -1.59 3.34 28.23
C GLY A 468 -2.36 4.60 28.64
N TRP A 469 -2.48 5.63 27.77
CA TRP A 469 -3.36 6.76 28.08
C TRP A 469 -4.79 6.27 28.40
N PRO A 470 -5.52 6.83 29.39
CA PRO A 470 -5.30 8.11 30.08
C PRO A 470 -4.33 8.09 31.25
N GLU A 471 -3.69 6.96 31.54
CA GLU A 471 -2.70 6.89 32.60
C GLU A 471 -1.34 7.42 32.13
N HIS A 472 -0.57 7.98 33.05
CA HIS A 472 0.83 8.33 32.79
C HIS A 472 1.70 7.07 32.91
N THR A 473 2.12 6.50 31.78
CA THR A 473 2.91 5.28 31.72
C THR A 473 4.35 5.55 31.23
N PRO A 474 5.32 4.69 31.58
CA PRO A 474 6.68 4.81 31.06
C PRO A 474 6.73 4.72 29.52
N ASP A 475 5.88 3.88 28.90
CA ASP A 475 5.79 3.75 27.44
C ASP A 475 5.31 5.05 26.77
N LEU A 476 4.26 5.65 27.32
CA LEU A 476 3.73 6.92 26.83
C LEU A 476 4.77 8.04 26.97
N ALA A 477 5.46 8.10 28.11
CA ALA A 477 6.50 9.08 28.37
C ALA A 477 7.72 8.93 27.43
N LYS A 478 8.06 7.71 27.02
CA LYS A 478 9.24 7.44 26.21
C LYS A 478 8.94 7.53 24.71
N PHE A 479 7.82 6.96 24.25
CA PHE A 479 7.58 6.66 22.85
C PHE A 479 6.52 7.54 22.18
N TYR A 480 5.80 8.38 22.92
CA TYR A 480 4.87 9.36 22.37
C TYR A 480 5.53 10.76 22.27
N PRO A 481 5.30 11.53 21.18
CA PRO A 481 4.56 11.17 19.97
C PRO A 481 5.23 10.08 19.14
N THR A 482 4.42 9.39 18.31
CA THR A 482 4.93 8.38 17.39
C THR A 482 5.86 9.01 16.34
N SER A 483 7.02 8.42 16.08
CA SER A 483 8.04 8.98 15.18
C SER A 483 7.56 9.07 13.73
N VAL A 484 6.85 8.03 13.27
CA VAL A 484 6.20 8.03 11.97
C VAL A 484 4.96 7.13 12.00
N LEU A 485 3.89 7.62 11.38
CA LEU A 485 2.74 6.80 11.00
C LEU A 485 2.91 6.37 9.54
N VAL A 486 2.82 5.08 9.28
CA VAL A 486 2.86 4.52 7.92
C VAL A 486 1.49 3.93 7.61
N THR A 487 0.90 4.30 6.49
CA THR A 487 -0.39 3.74 6.06
C THR A 487 -0.68 4.00 4.58
N GLY A 488 -1.67 3.32 4.01
CA GLY A 488 -2.18 3.62 2.68
C GLY A 488 -2.84 5.00 2.60
N TYR A 489 -2.69 5.69 1.47
CA TYR A 489 -3.30 7.00 1.28
C TYR A 489 -4.84 6.98 1.31
N ASP A 490 -5.46 5.81 1.13
CA ASP A 490 -6.92 5.65 1.08
C ASP A 490 -7.61 5.79 2.45
N ILE A 491 -6.87 5.61 3.55
CA ILE A 491 -7.38 5.84 4.92
C ILE A 491 -6.89 7.15 5.55
N LEU A 492 -6.33 8.06 4.76
CA LEU A 492 -5.89 9.38 5.22
C LEU A 492 -7.03 10.13 5.95
N PHE A 493 -8.24 10.10 5.38
CA PHE A 493 -9.39 10.82 5.92
C PHE A 493 -10.16 10.03 6.99
N PHE A 494 -10.13 8.71 6.89
CA PHE A 494 -10.80 7.85 7.87
C PHE A 494 -10.05 7.77 9.19
N TRP A 495 -8.73 7.58 9.13
CA TRP A 495 -7.93 7.26 10.29
C TRP A 495 -6.96 8.36 10.68
N VAL A 496 -6.10 8.80 9.76
CA VAL A 496 -5.05 9.79 10.07
C VAL A 496 -5.67 11.10 10.58
N ALA A 497 -6.70 11.62 9.89
CA ALA A 497 -7.35 12.88 10.30
C ALA A 497 -8.00 12.77 11.69
N ARG A 498 -8.66 11.65 11.99
CA ARG A 498 -9.27 11.44 13.31
C ARG A 498 -8.25 11.27 14.42
N MET A 499 -7.14 10.57 14.17
CA MET A 499 -6.02 10.51 15.11
C MET A 499 -5.42 11.89 15.37
N MET A 500 -5.25 12.71 14.32
CA MET A 500 -4.77 14.09 14.45
C MET A 500 -5.73 14.94 15.28
N MET A 501 -7.03 14.87 15.03
CA MET A 501 -8.04 15.61 15.79
C MET A 501 -8.02 15.25 17.29
N PHE A 502 -8.01 13.97 17.61
CA PHE A 502 -8.03 13.55 19.03
C PHE A 502 -6.66 13.71 19.68
N GLY A 503 -5.57 13.45 18.98
CA GLY A 503 -4.23 13.66 19.49
C GLY A 503 -3.94 15.12 19.83
N THR A 504 -4.36 16.07 18.98
CA THR A 504 -4.25 17.51 19.29
C THR A 504 -5.19 17.95 20.41
N PHE A 505 -6.40 17.34 20.52
CA PHE A 505 -7.34 17.63 21.60
C PHE A 505 -6.83 17.22 22.99
N VAL A 506 -6.13 16.07 23.09
CA VAL A 506 -5.54 15.60 24.34
C VAL A 506 -4.12 16.13 24.58
N GLY A 507 -3.61 16.93 23.65
CA GLY A 507 -2.23 17.40 23.70
C GLY A 507 -1.83 18.11 24.99
N ASP A 508 -2.74 18.80 25.65
CA ASP A 508 -2.51 19.48 26.93
C ASP A 508 -2.76 18.58 28.17
N ASP A 509 -3.04 17.30 27.97
CA ASP A 509 -3.28 16.36 29.07
C ASP A 509 -2.02 16.15 29.91
N PRO A 510 -2.11 16.21 31.25
CA PRO A 510 -0.96 15.93 32.14
C PRO A 510 -0.35 14.54 31.96
N ALA A 511 -1.10 13.55 31.48
CA ALA A 511 -0.58 12.23 31.17
C ALA A 511 0.35 12.22 29.93
N ILE A 512 0.21 13.20 29.06
CA ILE A 512 1.01 13.41 27.84
C ILE A 512 2.06 14.52 28.05
N THR A 513 1.67 15.62 28.72
CA THR A 513 2.54 16.76 29.04
C THR A 513 3.21 16.54 30.39
N PHE A 514 4.45 16.09 30.41
CA PHE A 514 5.26 15.94 31.62
C PHE A 514 6.52 16.81 31.54
N ASP A 515 7.18 17.05 32.68
CA ASP A 515 8.44 17.77 32.72
C ASP A 515 9.48 17.11 31.81
N GLY A 516 9.81 17.77 30.69
CA GLY A 516 10.65 17.21 29.63
C GLY A 516 9.95 16.70 28.41
N ALA A 517 8.62 16.83 28.31
CA ALA A 517 7.86 16.54 27.07
C ALA A 517 8.45 17.32 25.89
N ARG A 518 8.66 16.61 24.78
CA ARG A 518 9.37 17.13 23.62
C ARG A 518 8.38 17.59 22.55
N GLY A 519 8.55 18.83 22.13
CA GLY A 519 7.97 19.31 20.87
C GLY A 519 6.48 19.57 20.90
N PRO A 520 5.89 19.73 19.70
CA PRO A 520 4.50 20.04 19.50
C PRO A 520 3.62 18.87 19.93
N GLN A 521 2.39 19.18 20.32
CA GLN A 521 1.42 18.22 20.87
C GLN A 521 0.63 17.58 19.76
N VAL A 522 1.30 16.71 19.01
CA VAL A 522 0.73 15.96 17.88
C VAL A 522 0.87 14.46 18.13
N PRO A 523 0.00 13.62 17.55
CA PRO A 523 0.08 12.18 17.77
C PRO A 523 1.28 11.52 17.07
N PHE A 524 1.81 12.13 16.00
CA PHE A 524 2.98 11.67 15.26
C PHE A 524 3.70 12.82 14.56
N GLU A 525 5.03 12.70 14.44
CA GLU A 525 5.89 13.72 13.81
C GLU A 525 5.83 13.63 12.28
N ASN A 526 5.74 12.43 11.73
CA ASN A 526 5.71 12.17 10.29
C ASN A 526 4.53 11.27 9.94
N VAL A 527 3.95 11.48 8.76
CA VAL A 527 2.95 10.60 8.14
C VAL A 527 3.47 10.17 6.77
N PHE A 528 3.83 8.91 6.62
CA PHE A 528 4.22 8.35 5.33
C PHE A 528 3.02 7.61 4.71
N LEU A 529 2.60 8.06 3.53
CA LEU A 529 1.46 7.53 2.79
C LEU A 529 1.96 6.74 1.57
N HIS A 530 1.76 5.43 1.62
CA HIS A 530 2.08 4.57 0.47
C HIS A 530 0.85 4.38 -0.45
N GLY A 531 1.10 3.91 -1.68
CA GLY A 531 0.07 3.59 -2.65
C GLY A 531 -0.58 2.22 -2.42
N LEU A 532 -1.57 1.91 -3.25
CA LEU A 532 -2.33 0.66 -3.18
C LEU A 532 -1.71 -0.40 -4.09
N ILE A 533 -1.91 -1.67 -3.71
CA ILE A 533 -1.47 -2.79 -4.54
C ILE A 533 -2.53 -3.12 -5.61
N ARG A 534 -2.02 -3.30 -6.83
CA ARG A 534 -2.79 -3.69 -8.02
C ARG A 534 -2.26 -5.00 -8.60
N ASP A 535 -3.10 -5.72 -9.32
CA ASP A 535 -2.66 -6.90 -10.06
C ASP A 535 -1.74 -6.51 -11.24
N GLU A 536 -1.18 -7.49 -11.91
CA GLU A 536 -0.27 -7.29 -13.06
C GLU A 536 -0.90 -6.52 -14.24
N PHE A 537 -2.24 -6.40 -14.26
CA PHE A 537 -3.00 -5.64 -15.24
C PHE A 537 -3.39 -4.23 -14.75
N GLY A 538 -2.91 -3.81 -13.58
CA GLY A 538 -3.21 -2.50 -12.98
C GLY A 538 -4.58 -2.38 -12.31
N ARG A 539 -5.32 -3.49 -12.11
CA ARG A 539 -6.64 -3.50 -11.47
C ARG A 539 -6.50 -3.60 -9.95
N LYS A 540 -7.34 -2.88 -9.21
CA LYS A 540 -7.40 -3.00 -7.73
C LYS A 540 -7.67 -4.46 -7.34
N MET A 541 -6.83 -5.02 -6.47
CA MET A 541 -7.01 -6.36 -5.90
C MET A 541 -8.15 -6.37 -4.88
N SER A 542 -9.01 -7.39 -4.95
CA SER A 542 -10.03 -7.64 -3.93
C SER A 542 -10.42 -9.12 -3.90
N LYS A 543 -10.82 -9.63 -2.71
CA LYS A 543 -11.33 -11.00 -2.57
C LYS A 543 -12.60 -11.22 -3.40
N SER A 544 -13.46 -10.20 -3.51
CA SER A 544 -14.71 -10.27 -4.28
C SER A 544 -14.51 -10.37 -5.80
N ARG A 545 -13.40 -9.87 -6.33
CA ARG A 545 -13.03 -9.96 -7.75
C ARG A 545 -12.25 -11.22 -8.10
N GLY A 546 -11.83 -12.00 -7.09
CA GLY A 546 -11.04 -13.22 -7.29
C GLY A 546 -9.61 -12.98 -7.77
N ASN A 547 -9.11 -11.74 -7.71
CA ASN A 547 -7.71 -11.39 -8.03
C ASN A 547 -6.89 -11.02 -6.78
N GLY A 548 -7.44 -11.24 -5.58
CA GLY A 548 -6.72 -11.09 -4.32
C GLY A 548 -5.71 -12.22 -4.13
N ILE A 549 -4.49 -11.89 -3.76
CA ILE A 549 -3.41 -12.84 -3.48
C ILE A 549 -3.21 -12.88 -1.98
N ASP A 550 -3.18 -14.09 -1.39
CA ASP A 550 -2.74 -14.27 -0.01
C ASP A 550 -1.21 -14.11 0.05
N PRO A 551 -0.68 -13.21 0.88
CA PRO A 551 0.77 -13.05 1.02
C PRO A 551 1.48 -14.36 1.43
N LEU A 552 0.83 -15.24 2.19
CA LEU A 552 1.43 -16.52 2.57
C LEU A 552 1.63 -17.47 1.40
N ASP A 553 0.80 -17.43 0.35
CA ASP A 553 1.02 -18.21 -0.86
C ASP A 553 2.37 -17.85 -1.51
N TRP A 554 2.73 -16.56 -1.48
CA TRP A 554 4.03 -16.12 -2.01
C TRP A 554 5.18 -16.40 -1.05
N VAL A 555 4.95 -16.33 0.26
CA VAL A 555 5.96 -16.76 1.25
C VAL A 555 6.28 -18.24 1.07
N GLU A 556 5.29 -19.10 0.90
CA GLU A 556 5.50 -20.55 0.67
C GLU A 556 6.21 -20.84 -0.65
N LYS A 557 5.88 -20.11 -1.71
CA LYS A 557 6.42 -20.33 -3.05
C LYS A 557 7.78 -19.71 -3.28
N PHE A 558 8.05 -18.55 -2.69
CA PHE A 558 9.23 -17.74 -3.00
C PHE A 558 10.09 -17.39 -1.77
N GLY A 559 9.57 -17.52 -0.55
CA GLY A 559 10.16 -17.06 0.70
C GLY A 559 9.71 -15.65 1.10
N ALA A 560 9.78 -15.36 2.40
CA ALA A 560 9.39 -14.05 2.94
C ALA A 560 10.26 -12.91 2.41
N ASP A 561 11.58 -13.10 2.32
CA ASP A 561 12.51 -12.11 1.77
C ASP A 561 12.16 -11.70 0.33
N ALA A 562 11.74 -12.67 -0.50
CA ALA A 562 11.37 -12.39 -1.88
C ALA A 562 10.10 -11.55 -1.97
N LEU A 563 9.09 -11.83 -1.15
CA LEU A 563 7.87 -11.03 -1.05
C LEU A 563 8.21 -9.61 -0.58
N ARG A 564 8.93 -9.47 0.54
CA ARG A 564 9.29 -8.19 1.15
C ARG A 564 10.10 -7.32 0.18
N PHE A 565 11.13 -7.87 -0.45
CA PHE A 565 11.95 -7.14 -1.40
C PHE A 565 11.16 -6.70 -2.64
N THR A 566 10.24 -7.55 -3.14
CA THR A 566 9.33 -7.19 -4.24
C THR A 566 8.46 -6.00 -3.88
N LEU A 567 7.87 -6.01 -2.70
CA LEU A 567 6.98 -4.96 -2.21
C LEU A 567 7.74 -3.65 -1.98
N ALA A 568 8.87 -3.70 -1.25
CA ALA A 568 9.68 -2.52 -0.97
C ALA A 568 10.27 -1.89 -2.24
N ARG A 569 10.80 -2.72 -3.17
CA ARG A 569 11.36 -2.27 -4.45
C ARG A 569 10.31 -1.60 -5.35
N GLY A 570 9.06 -2.02 -5.26
CA GLY A 570 7.97 -1.42 -6.03
C GLY A 570 7.32 -0.21 -5.35
N ALA A 571 7.60 0.05 -4.07
CA ALA A 571 6.93 1.08 -3.27
C ALA A 571 7.51 2.48 -3.57
N SER A 572 6.92 3.19 -4.52
CA SER A 572 7.17 4.62 -4.71
C SER A 572 6.26 5.46 -3.80
N PRO A 573 6.73 6.58 -3.23
CA PRO A 573 5.91 7.42 -2.35
C PRO A 573 4.61 7.85 -3.00
N GLY A 574 3.47 7.50 -2.38
CA GLY A 574 2.12 7.83 -2.85
C GLY A 574 1.68 7.17 -4.17
N GLY A 575 2.53 6.36 -4.80
CA GLY A 575 2.25 5.69 -6.07
C GLY A 575 1.71 4.26 -5.88
N ASP A 576 0.71 3.88 -6.69
CA ASP A 576 0.19 2.52 -6.70
C ASP A 576 1.21 1.53 -7.28
N LEU A 577 1.22 0.32 -6.76
CA LEU A 577 2.16 -0.74 -7.12
C LEU A 577 1.44 -1.89 -7.84
N SER A 578 1.80 -2.16 -9.10
CA SER A 578 1.36 -3.36 -9.81
C SER A 578 2.35 -4.50 -9.63
N ILE A 579 1.88 -5.65 -9.13
CA ILE A 579 2.72 -6.82 -8.87
C ILE A 579 2.20 -8.08 -9.54
N GLY A 580 3.14 -8.97 -9.88
CA GLY A 580 2.87 -10.31 -10.41
C GLY A 580 3.94 -11.29 -9.96
N GLU A 581 3.73 -12.59 -10.17
CA GLU A 581 4.65 -13.65 -9.73
C GLU A 581 6.07 -13.52 -10.29
N ASP A 582 6.22 -12.93 -11.48
CA ASP A 582 7.55 -12.76 -12.10
C ASP A 582 8.43 -11.83 -11.29
N HIS A 583 7.86 -10.81 -10.64
CA HIS A 583 8.60 -9.91 -9.73
C HIS A 583 9.10 -10.67 -8.49
N ALA A 584 8.23 -11.50 -7.86
CA ALA A 584 8.62 -12.30 -6.71
C ALA A 584 9.69 -13.36 -7.07
N ARG A 585 9.58 -13.95 -8.26
CA ARG A 585 10.58 -14.88 -8.78
C ARG A 585 11.94 -14.21 -8.99
N ALA A 586 11.95 -12.98 -9.54
CA ALA A 586 13.16 -12.21 -9.70
C ALA A 586 13.82 -11.89 -8.35
N SER A 587 13.03 -11.51 -7.34
CA SER A 587 13.51 -11.25 -5.98
C SER A 587 14.06 -12.52 -5.29
N ARG A 588 13.41 -13.68 -5.48
CA ARG A 588 13.96 -14.97 -5.02
C ARG A 588 15.29 -15.29 -5.67
N ASN A 589 15.41 -15.04 -6.98
CA ASN A 589 16.66 -15.27 -7.70
C ASN A 589 17.76 -14.35 -7.20
N PHE A 590 17.42 -13.14 -6.80
CA PHE A 590 18.35 -12.19 -6.17
C PHE A 590 18.87 -12.73 -4.83
N ALA A 591 17.99 -13.20 -3.94
CA ALA A 591 18.38 -13.83 -2.69
C ALA A 591 19.31 -15.04 -2.94
N THR A 592 18.99 -15.88 -3.93
CA THR A 592 19.83 -17.03 -4.32
C THR A 592 21.20 -16.60 -4.85
N LYS A 593 21.25 -15.51 -5.63
CA LYS A 593 22.52 -14.99 -6.16
C LYS A 593 23.43 -14.47 -5.06
N LEU A 594 22.85 -13.70 -4.12
CA LEU A 594 23.52 -13.19 -2.93
C LEU A 594 24.07 -14.33 -2.06
N PHE A 595 23.23 -15.36 -1.83
CA PHE A 595 23.63 -16.57 -1.11
C PHE A 595 24.83 -17.26 -1.76
N ASN A 596 24.81 -17.46 -3.08
CA ASN A 596 25.90 -18.11 -3.81
C ASN A 596 27.19 -17.29 -3.79
N ALA A 597 27.10 -15.96 -3.93
CA ALA A 597 28.26 -15.07 -3.85
C ALA A 597 28.92 -15.10 -2.46
N THR A 598 28.10 -15.05 -1.40
CA THR A 598 28.60 -15.13 -0.01
C THR A 598 29.21 -16.51 0.26
N ARG A 599 28.55 -17.60 -0.18
CA ARG A 599 29.09 -18.95 -0.05
C ARG A 599 30.43 -19.11 -0.77
N PHE A 600 30.58 -18.54 -1.97
CA PHE A 600 31.85 -18.50 -2.69
C PHE A 600 32.94 -17.79 -1.86
N ALA A 601 32.64 -16.62 -1.31
CA ALA A 601 33.57 -15.87 -0.48
C ALA A 601 34.03 -16.70 0.75
N LEU A 602 33.08 -17.33 1.45
CA LEU A 602 33.34 -18.19 2.61
C LEU A 602 34.20 -19.41 2.24
N MET A 603 33.94 -20.07 1.09
CA MET A 603 34.74 -21.18 0.60
C MET A 603 36.19 -20.80 0.32
N ASN A 604 36.46 -19.54 0.06
CA ASN A 604 37.80 -18.99 -0.17
C ASN A 604 38.39 -18.34 1.08
N GLY A 605 37.78 -18.52 2.26
CA GLY A 605 38.31 -18.08 3.54
C GLY A 605 37.97 -16.61 3.87
N ALA A 606 36.96 -16.03 3.24
CA ALA A 606 36.52 -14.67 3.62
C ALA A 606 36.05 -14.66 5.09
N ALA A 607 36.58 -13.74 5.85
CA ALA A 607 36.27 -13.47 7.26
C ALA A 607 36.58 -12.00 7.57
N PRO A 608 35.89 -11.39 8.56
CA PRO A 608 36.23 -10.05 9.00
C PRO A 608 37.71 -9.90 9.35
N ALA A 609 38.36 -8.94 8.73
CA ALA A 609 39.77 -8.61 8.96
C ALA A 609 39.98 -7.10 8.72
N GLU A 610 41.06 -6.57 9.29
CA GLU A 610 41.47 -5.21 9.01
C GLU A 610 41.92 -5.06 7.55
N LEU A 611 41.41 -4.05 6.86
CA LEU A 611 41.79 -3.77 5.48
C LEU A 611 43.17 -3.10 5.45
N PRO A 612 44.05 -3.43 4.45
CA PRO A 612 45.26 -2.67 4.20
C PRO A 612 44.99 -1.19 3.87
N ALA A 613 46.05 -0.40 3.85
CA ALA A 613 45.93 0.98 3.38
C ALA A 613 45.41 1.01 1.92
N LEU A 614 44.58 1.99 1.57
CA LEU A 614 43.96 2.09 0.23
C LEU A 614 45.02 2.04 -0.91
N ALA A 615 46.22 2.58 -0.67
CA ALA A 615 47.32 2.56 -1.64
C ALA A 615 47.87 1.15 -1.93
N ASP A 616 47.65 0.19 -1.03
CA ASP A 616 48.13 -1.18 -1.16
C ASP A 616 47.06 -2.11 -1.76
N LEU A 617 45.85 -1.58 -2.01
CA LEU A 617 44.74 -2.30 -2.64
C LEU A 617 44.80 -2.22 -4.16
N THR A 618 44.23 -3.21 -4.84
CA THR A 618 44.09 -3.20 -6.30
C THR A 618 43.06 -2.16 -6.75
N ASP A 619 43.08 -1.80 -8.04
CA ASP A 619 42.05 -0.94 -8.63
C ASP A 619 40.62 -1.48 -8.42
N ALA A 620 40.48 -2.82 -8.54
CA ALA A 620 39.19 -3.47 -8.32
C ALA A 620 38.69 -3.31 -6.86
N ASP A 621 39.60 -3.44 -5.91
CA ASP A 621 39.26 -3.28 -4.48
C ASP A 621 38.93 -1.86 -4.11
N ARG A 622 39.68 -0.87 -4.60
CA ARG A 622 39.42 0.57 -4.40
C ARG A 622 38.08 0.97 -5.03
N TRP A 623 37.83 0.48 -6.25
CA TRP A 623 36.56 0.71 -6.95
C TRP A 623 35.37 0.20 -6.15
N ILE A 624 35.37 -1.11 -5.76
CA ILE A 624 34.19 -1.69 -5.11
C ILE A 624 33.94 -1.10 -3.72
N LEU A 625 34.98 -0.74 -2.96
CA LEU A 625 34.86 -0.10 -1.67
C LEU A 625 34.33 1.34 -1.79
N GLY A 626 34.81 2.10 -2.78
CA GLY A 626 34.31 3.45 -3.06
C GLY A 626 32.85 3.42 -3.55
N ARG A 627 32.47 2.47 -4.42
CA ARG A 627 31.10 2.28 -4.86
C ARG A 627 30.17 1.91 -3.70
N LEU A 628 30.62 1.02 -2.81
CA LEU A 628 29.85 0.65 -1.61
C LEU A 628 29.53 1.88 -0.73
N GLU A 629 30.50 2.80 -0.56
CA GLU A 629 30.30 4.02 0.22
C GLU A 629 29.27 4.96 -0.45
N GLU A 630 29.32 5.10 -1.77
CA GLU A 630 28.32 5.86 -2.53
C GLU A 630 26.91 5.24 -2.36
N VAL A 631 26.81 3.93 -2.52
CA VAL A 631 25.54 3.19 -2.36
C VAL A 631 25.00 3.29 -0.92
N ARG A 632 25.87 3.18 0.09
CA ARG A 632 25.49 3.39 1.50
C ARG A 632 24.85 4.77 1.70
N ALA A 633 25.49 5.82 1.16
CA ALA A 633 24.99 7.19 1.27
C ALA A 633 23.65 7.37 0.50
N GLU A 634 23.53 6.78 -0.70
CA GLU A 634 22.28 6.79 -1.47
C GLU A 634 21.14 6.09 -0.73
N VAL A 635 21.41 4.92 -0.12
CA VAL A 635 20.43 4.15 0.67
C VAL A 635 19.99 4.92 1.89
N ASP A 636 20.94 5.56 2.61
CA ASP A 636 20.62 6.40 3.77
C ASP A 636 19.69 7.55 3.37
N ALA A 637 20.05 8.30 2.32
CA ALA A 637 19.27 9.43 1.84
C ALA A 637 17.87 8.99 1.36
N ALA A 638 17.78 7.87 0.66
CA ALA A 638 16.52 7.34 0.15
C ALA A 638 15.59 6.88 1.29
N LEU A 639 16.11 6.15 2.28
CA LEU A 639 15.31 5.70 3.42
C LEU A 639 14.91 6.84 4.37
N ASP A 640 15.74 7.88 4.50
CA ASP A 640 15.39 9.09 5.26
C ASP A 640 14.27 9.90 4.57
N SER A 641 14.12 9.75 3.26
CA SER A 641 13.05 10.36 2.46
C SER A 641 11.88 9.41 2.17
N TYR A 642 11.86 8.23 2.76
CA TYR A 642 10.85 7.17 2.52
C TYR A 642 10.79 6.68 1.05
N GLU A 643 11.88 6.82 0.30
CA GLU A 643 12.02 6.35 -1.09
C GLU A 643 12.52 4.89 -1.14
N PHE A 644 11.73 3.95 -0.63
CA PHE A 644 12.13 2.54 -0.52
C PHE A 644 12.50 1.90 -1.86
N ASN A 645 11.76 2.24 -2.92
CA ASN A 645 12.06 1.77 -4.27
C ASN A 645 13.47 2.18 -4.69
N ARG A 646 13.88 3.42 -4.46
CA ARG A 646 15.21 3.92 -4.80
C ARG A 646 16.30 3.24 -3.99
N ALA A 647 16.09 3.04 -2.68
CA ALA A 647 17.03 2.30 -1.83
C ALA A 647 17.21 0.86 -2.32
N CYS A 648 16.11 0.15 -2.62
CA CYS A 648 16.15 -1.22 -3.11
C CYS A 648 16.78 -1.33 -4.50
N GLU A 649 16.54 -0.37 -5.42
CA GLU A 649 17.17 -0.36 -6.76
C GLU A 649 18.67 -0.13 -6.66
N SER A 650 19.13 0.83 -5.84
CA SER A 650 20.57 1.07 -5.64
C SER A 650 21.26 -0.18 -5.08
N LEU A 651 20.67 -0.82 -4.06
CA LEU A 651 21.19 -2.07 -3.50
C LEU A 651 21.19 -3.23 -4.51
N TYR A 652 20.12 -3.35 -5.28
CA TYR A 652 20.01 -4.42 -6.28
C TYR A 652 21.09 -4.29 -7.35
N HIS A 653 21.25 -3.09 -7.93
CA HIS A 653 22.26 -2.84 -8.98
C HIS A 653 23.67 -3.01 -8.45
N PHE A 654 23.98 -2.49 -7.27
CA PHE A 654 25.27 -2.71 -6.65
C PHE A 654 25.55 -4.20 -6.41
N ALA A 655 24.61 -4.91 -5.78
CA ALA A 655 24.82 -6.32 -5.41
C ALA A 655 24.85 -7.23 -6.64
N TRP A 656 23.94 -7.00 -7.63
CA TRP A 656 23.83 -7.87 -8.78
C TRP A 656 24.87 -7.53 -9.86
N ASP A 657 24.86 -6.28 -10.34
CA ASP A 657 25.60 -5.89 -11.52
C ASP A 657 27.08 -5.57 -11.22
N GLU A 658 27.35 -4.92 -10.05
CA GLU A 658 28.73 -4.50 -9.72
C GLU A 658 29.45 -5.58 -8.87
N PHE A 659 28.86 -6.01 -7.75
CA PHE A 659 29.49 -6.96 -6.83
C PHE A 659 29.51 -8.39 -7.41
N CYS A 660 28.33 -8.97 -7.70
CA CYS A 660 28.27 -10.37 -8.14
C CYS A 660 28.76 -10.61 -9.56
N ASP A 661 28.39 -9.75 -10.53
CA ASP A 661 28.75 -9.99 -11.95
C ASP A 661 30.16 -9.56 -12.27
N TRP A 662 30.73 -8.61 -11.53
CA TRP A 662 32.07 -8.12 -11.79
C TRP A 662 33.03 -8.37 -10.64
N TYR A 663 32.81 -7.79 -9.45
CA TYR A 663 33.82 -7.86 -8.39
C TYR A 663 34.14 -9.31 -7.96
N VAL A 664 33.12 -10.14 -7.79
CA VAL A 664 33.32 -11.59 -7.44
C VAL A 664 34.14 -12.30 -8.53
N GLU A 665 33.93 -11.98 -9.81
CA GLU A 665 34.70 -12.57 -10.91
C GLU A 665 36.16 -12.06 -10.92
N LEU A 666 36.39 -10.79 -10.63
CA LEU A 666 37.73 -10.21 -10.46
C LEU A 666 38.43 -10.81 -9.24
N ALA A 667 37.72 -10.98 -8.13
CA ALA A 667 38.26 -11.63 -6.93
C ALA A 667 38.72 -13.07 -7.19
N LYS A 668 38.07 -13.83 -8.08
CA LYS A 668 38.55 -15.16 -8.51
C LYS A 668 39.90 -15.09 -9.15
N VAL A 669 40.16 -14.08 -9.98
CA VAL A 669 41.46 -13.87 -10.62
C VAL A 669 42.50 -13.48 -9.58
N GLN A 670 42.20 -12.50 -8.70
CA GLN A 670 43.11 -12.08 -7.62
C GLN A 670 43.49 -13.24 -6.70
N LEU A 671 42.50 -14.06 -6.29
CA LEU A 671 42.77 -15.26 -5.46
C LEU A 671 43.65 -16.26 -6.21
N GLY A 672 43.46 -16.44 -7.51
CA GLY A 672 44.31 -17.30 -8.37
C GLY A 672 45.75 -16.78 -8.47
N GLU A 673 45.95 -15.46 -8.38
CA GLU A 673 47.26 -14.80 -8.39
C GLU A 673 47.87 -14.69 -6.98
N GLY A 674 47.16 -15.10 -5.93
CA GLY A 674 47.64 -15.10 -4.55
C GLY A 674 47.60 -13.72 -3.88
N VAL A 675 46.70 -12.82 -4.31
CA VAL A 675 46.48 -11.51 -3.66
C VAL A 675 45.91 -11.71 -2.27
N ALA A 676 46.69 -11.44 -1.26
CA ALA A 676 46.40 -11.85 0.12
C ALA A 676 45.20 -11.14 0.76
N HIS A 677 44.88 -9.91 0.37
CA HIS A 677 43.81 -9.09 0.97
C HIS A 677 42.43 -9.28 0.32
N THR A 678 42.32 -10.00 -0.80
CA THR A 678 41.06 -10.19 -1.52
C THR A 678 39.93 -10.76 -0.63
N THR A 679 40.25 -11.72 0.25
CA THR A 679 39.28 -12.29 1.19
C THR A 679 38.79 -11.32 2.24
N ALA A 680 39.65 -10.40 2.71
CA ALA A 680 39.27 -9.33 3.63
C ALA A 680 38.33 -8.30 2.98
N VAL A 681 38.62 -7.91 1.73
CA VAL A 681 37.76 -6.99 0.98
C VAL A 681 36.41 -7.63 0.68
N LEU A 682 36.37 -8.90 0.24
CA LEU A 682 35.11 -9.64 0.07
C LEU A 682 34.27 -9.65 1.35
N ALA A 683 34.93 -9.92 2.50
CA ALA A 683 34.23 -9.94 3.79
C ALA A 683 33.71 -8.55 4.19
N ALA A 684 34.48 -7.50 3.99
CA ALA A 684 34.09 -6.13 4.31
C ALA A 684 32.91 -5.64 3.46
N VAL A 685 32.94 -5.91 2.15
CA VAL A 685 31.84 -5.57 1.26
C VAL A 685 30.56 -6.34 1.62
N LEU A 686 30.69 -7.64 1.88
CA LEU A 686 29.55 -8.47 2.28
C LEU A 686 28.97 -8.08 3.63
N ASP A 687 29.79 -7.78 4.64
CA ASP A 687 29.29 -7.31 5.94
C ASP A 687 28.43 -6.07 5.79
N ALA A 688 28.89 -5.06 5.07
CA ALA A 688 28.14 -3.84 4.85
C ALA A 688 26.89 -4.07 3.97
N LEU A 689 27.02 -4.80 2.86
CA LEU A 689 25.91 -5.07 1.95
C LEU A 689 24.78 -5.86 2.63
N LEU A 690 25.12 -6.90 3.41
CA LEU A 690 24.13 -7.68 4.15
C LEU A 690 23.40 -6.83 5.19
N LYS A 691 24.10 -5.94 5.88
CA LYS A 691 23.51 -4.98 6.82
C LYS A 691 22.56 -4.00 6.11
N LEU A 692 22.95 -3.46 4.96
CA LEU A 692 22.11 -2.54 4.18
C LEU A 692 20.85 -3.24 3.61
N LEU A 693 20.93 -4.50 3.25
CA LEU A 693 19.80 -5.31 2.75
C LEU A 693 18.89 -5.85 3.87
N HIS A 694 19.41 -5.99 5.10
CA HIS A 694 18.70 -6.62 6.22
C HIS A 694 17.29 -6.03 6.48
N PRO A 695 17.05 -4.72 6.40
CA PRO A 695 15.72 -4.16 6.60
C PRO A 695 14.64 -4.76 5.69
N VAL A 696 14.99 -5.11 4.46
CA VAL A 696 14.04 -5.60 3.45
C VAL A 696 14.16 -7.09 3.16
N MET A 697 15.28 -7.73 3.50
CA MET A 697 15.56 -9.16 3.30
C MET A 697 16.16 -9.80 4.58
N PRO A 698 15.38 -9.84 5.69
CA PRO A 698 15.95 -10.16 7.01
C PRO A 698 16.47 -11.58 7.15
N PHE A 699 15.89 -12.58 6.50
CA PHE A 699 16.21 -14.00 6.75
C PHE A 699 17.49 -14.48 6.07
N VAL A 700 17.63 -14.19 4.78
CA VAL A 700 18.85 -14.54 4.04
C VAL A 700 20.05 -13.77 4.58
N THR A 701 19.85 -12.49 4.91
CA THR A 701 20.94 -11.66 5.45
C THR A 701 21.37 -12.09 6.84
N GLU A 702 20.45 -12.46 7.73
CA GLU A 702 20.78 -13.05 9.04
C GLU A 702 21.62 -14.32 8.89
N THR A 703 21.14 -15.26 8.06
CA THR A 703 21.83 -16.54 7.82
C THR A 703 23.25 -16.33 7.32
N LEU A 704 23.42 -15.47 6.33
CA LEU A 704 24.72 -15.22 5.71
C LEU A 704 25.66 -14.43 6.63
N TRP A 705 25.14 -13.40 7.30
CA TRP A 705 25.93 -12.54 8.16
C TRP A 705 26.46 -13.27 9.40
N LYS A 706 25.63 -14.07 10.06
CA LYS A 706 26.07 -14.91 11.19
C LYS A 706 27.19 -15.86 10.78
N THR A 707 27.06 -16.49 9.61
CA THR A 707 28.09 -17.40 9.11
C THR A 707 29.40 -16.68 8.73
N LEU A 708 29.27 -15.45 8.19
CA LEU A 708 30.43 -14.65 7.81
C LEU A 708 31.20 -14.11 9.02
N THR A 709 30.49 -13.62 10.03
CA THR A 709 31.07 -12.83 11.11
C THR A 709 31.19 -13.54 12.44
N ASP A 710 30.47 -14.67 12.65
CA ASP A 710 30.22 -15.31 13.97
C ASP A 710 29.52 -14.35 14.96
N GLY A 711 28.86 -13.30 14.46
CA GLY A 711 28.10 -12.34 15.26
C GLY A 711 26.82 -12.96 15.83
N GLU A 712 26.31 -12.38 16.91
CA GLU A 712 25.12 -12.86 17.61
C GLU A 712 23.87 -12.79 16.69
N SER A 713 23.55 -11.62 16.15
CA SER A 713 22.50 -11.39 15.18
C SER A 713 22.71 -10.06 14.45
N ILE A 714 22.37 -10.04 13.14
CA ILE A 714 22.40 -8.82 12.34
C ILE A 714 21.30 -7.85 12.79
N VAL A 715 20.21 -8.31 13.41
CA VAL A 715 19.11 -7.49 13.96
C VAL A 715 19.60 -6.42 14.92
N ILE A 716 20.63 -6.75 15.72
CA ILE A 716 21.24 -5.88 16.73
C ILE A 716 22.63 -5.39 16.33
N ALA A 717 23.10 -5.72 15.12
CA ALA A 717 24.37 -5.25 14.62
C ALA A 717 24.31 -3.74 14.30
N GLN A 718 25.46 -3.09 14.39
CA GLN A 718 25.53 -1.65 14.06
C GLN A 718 25.34 -1.41 12.56
N TRP A 719 24.49 -0.43 12.23
CA TRP A 719 24.31 0.07 10.86
C TRP A 719 25.63 0.55 10.27
N PRO A 720 25.90 0.28 8.98
CA PRO A 720 27.15 0.70 8.33
C PRO A 720 27.34 2.22 8.42
N GLN A 721 28.45 2.60 9.05
CA GLN A 721 28.83 4.00 9.18
C GLN A 721 29.62 4.46 7.96
N ALA A 722 29.67 5.79 7.75
CA ALA A 722 30.49 6.36 6.68
C ALA A 722 31.95 5.95 6.85
N SER A 723 32.52 5.28 5.88
CA SER A 723 33.90 4.81 5.88
C SER A 723 34.90 5.94 5.59
N GLY A 724 34.43 7.02 4.96
CA GLY A 724 35.28 8.09 4.44
C GLY A 724 36.06 7.71 3.16
N ILE A 725 35.84 6.50 2.60
CA ILE A 725 36.48 6.04 1.37
C ILE A 725 35.76 6.69 0.18
N ALA A 726 36.38 7.71 -0.42
CA ALA A 726 35.86 8.27 -1.67
C ALA A 726 36.11 7.33 -2.85
N LEU A 727 35.23 7.37 -3.86
CA LEU A 727 35.44 6.63 -5.09
C LEU A 727 36.73 7.10 -5.78
N ASP A 728 37.68 6.18 -5.96
CA ASP A 728 38.89 6.42 -6.76
C ASP A 728 38.50 6.49 -8.24
N GLN A 729 38.48 7.71 -8.79
CA GLN A 729 38.06 7.98 -10.18
C GLN A 729 38.98 7.32 -11.21
N VAL A 730 40.27 7.14 -10.90
CA VAL A 730 41.22 6.48 -11.79
C VAL A 730 40.96 4.99 -11.82
N ALA A 731 40.83 4.36 -10.63
CA ALA A 731 40.48 2.96 -10.50
C ALA A 731 39.11 2.68 -11.17
N ALA A 732 38.11 3.51 -10.90
CA ALA A 732 36.78 3.38 -11.53
C ALA A 732 36.84 3.46 -13.06
N GLN A 733 37.62 4.36 -13.63
CA GLN A 733 37.81 4.44 -15.09
C GLN A 733 38.52 3.20 -15.65
N HIS A 734 39.58 2.70 -14.98
CA HIS A 734 40.26 1.45 -15.40
C HIS A 734 39.28 0.27 -15.38
N ILE A 735 38.45 0.13 -14.33
CA ILE A 735 37.44 -0.92 -14.27
C ILE A 735 36.38 -0.77 -15.37
N ALA A 736 35.89 0.43 -15.63
CA ALA A 736 34.94 0.69 -16.74
C ALA A 736 35.53 0.34 -18.10
N ASP A 737 36.78 0.74 -18.36
CA ASP A 737 37.49 0.41 -19.60
C ASP A 737 37.74 -1.09 -19.73
N MET A 738 38.16 -1.77 -18.67
CA MET A 738 38.28 -3.22 -18.60
C MET A 738 36.94 -3.93 -18.89
N GLN A 739 35.87 -3.52 -18.26
CA GLN A 739 34.51 -4.08 -18.46
C GLN A 739 34.08 -3.94 -19.92
N LYS A 740 34.33 -2.76 -20.52
CA LYS A 740 34.06 -2.50 -21.91
C LYS A 740 34.89 -3.40 -22.82
N LEU A 741 36.22 -3.48 -22.59
CA LEU A 741 37.12 -4.31 -23.36
C LEU A 741 36.68 -5.79 -23.31
N ILE A 742 36.41 -6.35 -22.13
CA ILE A 742 35.96 -7.72 -21.96
C ILE A 742 34.63 -7.97 -22.70
N THR A 743 33.69 -7.04 -22.60
CA THR A 743 32.40 -7.15 -23.27
C THR A 743 32.50 -7.14 -24.80
N GLU A 744 33.27 -6.20 -25.34
CA GLU A 744 33.50 -6.13 -26.80
C GLU A 744 34.28 -7.36 -27.31
N VAL A 745 35.27 -7.85 -26.56
CA VAL A 745 35.98 -9.08 -26.92
C VAL A 745 35.06 -10.30 -26.87
N ARG A 746 34.22 -10.44 -25.87
CA ARG A 746 33.22 -11.52 -25.80
C ARG A 746 32.25 -11.47 -26.96
N ARG A 747 31.78 -10.27 -27.34
CA ARG A 747 30.92 -10.03 -28.50
C ARG A 747 31.65 -10.43 -29.78
N PHE A 748 32.87 -9.93 -29.96
CA PHE A 748 33.71 -10.27 -31.11
C PHE A 748 33.96 -11.77 -31.24
N ARG A 749 34.25 -12.48 -30.11
CA ARG A 749 34.39 -13.95 -30.07
C ARG A 749 33.11 -14.65 -30.52
N SER A 750 31.96 -14.24 -30.02
CA SER A 750 30.65 -14.76 -30.45
C SER A 750 30.46 -14.52 -31.96
N ASP A 751 30.90 -13.36 -32.45
CA ASP A 751 30.87 -13.03 -33.87
C ASP A 751 31.83 -13.87 -34.70
N GLN A 752 32.90 -14.35 -34.15
CA GLN A 752 33.81 -15.32 -34.81
C GLN A 752 33.37 -16.79 -34.66
N GLY A 753 32.21 -17.08 -34.03
CA GLY A 753 31.72 -18.46 -33.88
C GLY A 753 32.42 -19.29 -32.84
N LEU A 754 33.13 -18.67 -31.91
CA LEU A 754 33.82 -19.38 -30.85
C LEU A 754 32.84 -19.80 -29.78
N ALA A 755 32.94 -21.03 -29.29
CA ALA A 755 32.07 -21.53 -28.22
C ALA A 755 32.32 -20.77 -26.90
N ASP A 756 31.27 -20.72 -26.09
CA ASP A 756 31.36 -20.12 -24.76
C ASP A 756 32.49 -20.78 -23.96
N ARG A 757 33.30 -19.99 -23.28
CA ARG A 757 34.44 -20.40 -22.46
C ARG A 757 35.57 -21.16 -23.16
N GLN A 758 35.54 -21.29 -24.51
CA GLN A 758 36.67 -21.81 -25.28
C GLN A 758 37.80 -20.78 -25.22
N ARG A 759 38.99 -21.17 -24.75
CA ARG A 759 40.15 -20.27 -24.74
C ARG A 759 40.86 -20.26 -26.10
N VAL A 760 41.26 -19.04 -26.50
CA VAL A 760 41.96 -18.80 -27.78
C VAL A 760 43.20 -17.95 -27.56
N PRO A 761 44.30 -18.20 -28.34
CA PRO A 761 45.48 -17.35 -28.32
C PRO A 761 45.13 -15.93 -28.80
N ALA A 762 45.62 -14.93 -28.07
CA ALA A 762 45.38 -13.54 -28.40
C ALA A 762 46.58 -12.64 -28.08
N ARG A 763 46.72 -11.56 -28.86
CA ARG A 763 47.64 -10.47 -28.59
C ARG A 763 46.81 -9.19 -28.38
N LEU A 764 47.10 -8.48 -27.29
CA LEU A 764 46.50 -7.21 -26.99
C LEU A 764 47.58 -6.13 -27.08
N SER A 765 47.39 -5.16 -27.96
CA SER A 765 48.28 -4.03 -28.13
C SER A 765 47.72 -2.78 -27.42
N ALA A 766 48.61 -1.93 -26.95
CA ALA A 766 48.25 -0.65 -26.28
C ALA A 766 47.57 -0.82 -24.92
N ILE A 767 47.74 -1.92 -24.22
CA ILE A 767 47.20 -2.17 -22.86
C ILE A 767 47.81 -1.20 -21.82
N THR A 768 49.12 -0.97 -21.91
CA THR A 768 49.83 -0.03 -21.01
C THR A 768 49.40 1.40 -21.26
N GLU A 769 49.25 1.81 -22.53
CA GLU A 769 48.79 3.12 -22.92
C GLU A 769 47.33 3.35 -22.49
N ALA A 770 46.53 2.29 -22.39
CA ALA A 770 45.17 2.32 -21.88
C ALA A 770 45.08 2.32 -20.34
N GLY A 771 46.23 2.19 -19.64
CA GLY A 771 46.27 2.12 -18.18
C GLY A 771 45.79 0.80 -17.59
N LEU A 772 45.67 -0.29 -18.40
CA LEU A 772 45.08 -1.57 -18.01
C LEU A 772 46.12 -2.68 -17.75
N THR A 773 47.36 -2.33 -17.44
CA THR A 773 48.44 -3.33 -17.21
C THR A 773 48.11 -4.23 -15.99
N GLU A 774 47.60 -3.65 -14.90
CA GLU A 774 47.14 -4.39 -13.70
C GLU A 774 45.94 -5.28 -14.02
N GLN A 775 45.05 -4.85 -14.90
CA GLN A 775 43.80 -5.55 -15.25
C GLN A 775 44.00 -6.64 -16.34
N LEU A 776 45.17 -6.74 -16.92
CA LEU A 776 45.44 -7.69 -18.02
C LEU A 776 45.14 -9.17 -17.64
N PRO A 777 45.48 -9.67 -16.42
CA PRO A 777 45.10 -11.02 -16.01
C PRO A 777 43.59 -11.22 -16.01
N ALA A 778 42.81 -10.21 -15.51
CA ALA A 778 41.38 -10.25 -15.51
C ALA A 778 40.77 -10.22 -16.93
N VAL A 779 41.27 -9.35 -17.79
CA VAL A 779 40.88 -9.33 -19.21
C VAL A 779 41.10 -10.66 -19.88
N THR A 780 42.27 -11.25 -19.68
CA THR A 780 42.66 -12.54 -20.26
C THR A 780 41.78 -13.65 -19.76
N ALA A 781 41.57 -13.72 -18.43
CA ALA A 781 40.75 -14.76 -17.79
C ALA A 781 39.27 -14.66 -18.18
N LEU A 782 38.69 -13.47 -18.10
CA LEU A 782 37.25 -13.25 -18.27
C LEU A 782 36.82 -13.13 -19.74
N ALA A 783 37.73 -12.77 -20.65
CA ALA A 783 37.49 -12.83 -22.09
C ALA A 783 37.87 -14.17 -22.72
N TRP A 784 38.29 -15.18 -21.88
CA TRP A 784 38.72 -16.52 -22.30
C TRP A 784 39.83 -16.47 -23.37
N LEU A 785 40.84 -15.66 -23.13
CA LEU A 785 42.02 -15.56 -23.92
C LEU A 785 43.18 -16.36 -23.33
N THR A 786 44.19 -16.69 -24.16
CA THR A 786 45.49 -17.20 -23.74
C THR A 786 46.57 -16.36 -24.38
N ASP A 787 47.78 -16.41 -23.83
CA ASP A 787 48.90 -15.68 -24.39
C ASP A 787 49.22 -16.16 -25.83
N ALA A 788 49.58 -15.21 -26.66
CA ALA A 788 50.01 -15.43 -28.03
C ALA A 788 51.43 -16.02 -28.02
N GLY A 789 51.56 -17.32 -27.95
CA GLY A 789 52.86 -18.01 -27.94
C GLY A 789 53.68 -17.76 -29.21
N ASP A 790 54.90 -18.40 -29.24
CA ASP A 790 55.79 -18.40 -30.43
C ASP A 790 55.07 -18.97 -31.66
N GLY A 791 55.05 -18.22 -32.78
CA GLY A 791 54.35 -18.63 -33.99
C GLY A 791 52.90 -18.19 -34.10
N PHE A 792 52.43 -17.33 -33.21
CA PHE A 792 51.10 -16.71 -33.31
C PHE A 792 50.86 -16.01 -34.64
N THR A 793 49.81 -16.35 -35.35
CA THR A 793 49.36 -15.71 -36.57
C THR A 793 47.89 -15.28 -36.37
N PRO A 794 47.61 -13.99 -36.32
CA PRO A 794 46.25 -13.54 -36.16
C PRO A 794 45.38 -13.90 -37.37
N SER A 795 44.23 -14.50 -37.08
CA SER A 795 43.23 -14.80 -38.11
C SER A 795 42.07 -13.78 -38.12
N ALA A 796 41.88 -13.07 -37.01
CA ALA A 796 40.90 -12.01 -36.89
C ALA A 796 41.30 -10.97 -35.83
N SER A 797 40.80 -9.75 -35.94
CA SER A 797 41.09 -8.66 -34.99
C SER A 797 39.89 -7.74 -34.77
N VAL A 798 39.90 -7.08 -33.62
CA VAL A 798 38.92 -6.04 -33.26
C VAL A 798 39.65 -4.88 -32.57
N GLU A 799 39.23 -3.66 -32.88
CA GLU A 799 39.69 -2.46 -32.20
C GLU A 799 38.63 -2.01 -31.19
N VAL A 800 39.06 -1.80 -29.94
CA VAL A 800 38.20 -1.33 -28.86
C VAL A 800 38.70 0.01 -28.37
N ARG A 801 37.93 1.05 -28.64
CA ARG A 801 38.24 2.40 -28.17
C ARG A 801 37.91 2.55 -26.71
N LEU A 802 38.91 2.82 -25.88
CA LEU A 802 38.84 3.10 -24.46
C LEU A 802 39.05 4.60 -24.20
N ALA A 803 39.03 5.01 -22.91
CA ALA A 803 39.16 6.41 -22.52
C ALA A 803 40.50 7.03 -22.99
N GLN A 804 41.61 6.33 -22.78
CA GLN A 804 42.97 6.85 -23.07
C GLN A 804 43.60 6.34 -24.36
N ALA A 805 43.22 5.13 -24.81
CA ALA A 805 43.81 4.50 -25.99
C ALA A 805 42.80 3.61 -26.72
N THR A 806 43.13 3.22 -27.96
CA THR A 806 42.42 2.15 -28.66
C THR A 806 43.25 0.87 -28.56
N VAL A 807 42.64 -0.17 -27.97
CA VAL A 807 43.26 -1.49 -27.82
C VAL A 807 42.94 -2.33 -29.06
N LEU A 808 43.94 -2.80 -29.75
CA LEU A 808 43.80 -3.79 -30.80
C LEU A 808 43.91 -5.19 -30.19
N VAL A 809 42.86 -5.99 -30.37
CA VAL A 809 42.81 -7.40 -29.95
C VAL A 809 42.87 -8.27 -31.18
N GLU A 810 43.97 -9.02 -31.32
CA GLU A 810 44.18 -9.98 -32.38
C GLU A 810 44.01 -11.40 -31.82
N VAL A 811 43.26 -12.26 -32.50
CA VAL A 811 43.03 -13.66 -32.06
C VAL A 811 43.38 -14.63 -33.14
N ASP A 812 43.89 -15.82 -32.74
CA ASP A 812 44.08 -16.95 -33.65
C ASP A 812 42.92 -17.94 -33.45
N THR A 813 42.03 -18.00 -34.42
CA THR A 813 40.90 -18.94 -34.46
C THR A 813 41.16 -20.15 -35.35
N SER A 814 42.38 -20.31 -35.90
CA SER A 814 42.74 -21.41 -36.80
C SER A 814 42.61 -22.75 -36.08
N GLY A 815 41.82 -23.66 -36.61
CA GLY A 815 41.56 -24.99 -36.05
C GLY A 815 40.58 -25.09 -34.87
N THR A 816 39.92 -23.97 -34.49
CA THR A 816 39.02 -23.91 -33.33
C THR A 816 37.55 -23.81 -33.72
N VAL A 817 37.20 -23.51 -34.96
CA VAL A 817 35.84 -23.36 -35.46
C VAL A 817 35.41 -24.59 -36.25
N ASP A 818 34.41 -25.34 -35.77
CA ASP A 818 33.71 -26.34 -36.60
C ASP A 818 32.78 -25.55 -37.55
N VAL A 819 33.31 -25.28 -38.75
CA VAL A 819 32.65 -24.50 -39.83
C VAL A 819 31.26 -25.11 -40.14
N ALA A 820 31.12 -26.43 -40.08
CA ALA A 820 29.84 -27.08 -40.36
C ALA A 820 28.82 -26.93 -39.23
N ALA A 821 29.27 -26.95 -37.96
CA ALA A 821 28.42 -26.67 -36.81
C ALA A 821 28.00 -25.21 -36.73
N GLU A 822 28.94 -24.27 -37.03
CA GLU A 822 28.65 -22.84 -37.02
C GLU A 822 27.71 -22.46 -38.18
N ARG A 823 27.88 -23.03 -39.36
CA ARG A 823 26.93 -22.84 -40.47
C ARG A 823 25.53 -23.27 -40.10
N ARG A 824 25.37 -24.46 -39.52
CA ARG A 824 24.06 -24.96 -39.05
C ARG A 824 23.43 -24.06 -37.98
N ARG A 825 24.25 -23.54 -37.05
CA ARG A 825 23.81 -22.59 -36.03
C ARG A 825 23.30 -21.29 -36.69
N LEU A 826 24.10 -20.66 -37.51
CA LEU A 826 23.76 -19.44 -38.21
C LEU A 826 22.52 -19.59 -39.10
N GLU A 827 22.37 -20.74 -39.80
CA GLU A 827 21.19 -21.02 -40.61
C GLU A 827 19.93 -21.12 -39.74
N LYS A 828 20.02 -21.74 -38.55
CA LYS A 828 18.91 -21.80 -37.57
C LYS A 828 18.58 -20.40 -37.05
N ASP A 829 19.56 -19.61 -36.67
CA ASP A 829 19.40 -18.26 -36.13
C ASP A 829 18.85 -17.32 -37.24
N LEU A 830 19.29 -17.46 -38.47
CA LEU A 830 18.77 -16.74 -39.65
C LEU A 830 17.29 -17.06 -39.85
N ALA A 831 16.91 -18.32 -39.80
CA ALA A 831 15.50 -18.72 -39.93
C ALA A 831 14.63 -18.15 -38.79
N ALA A 832 15.13 -18.08 -37.56
CA ALA A 832 14.43 -17.46 -36.45
C ALA A 832 14.27 -15.94 -36.61
N ALA A 833 15.36 -15.23 -37.00
CA ALA A 833 15.33 -13.79 -37.27
C ALA A 833 14.41 -13.43 -38.46
N GLN A 834 14.44 -14.21 -39.54
CA GLN A 834 13.54 -14.05 -40.68
C GLN A 834 12.07 -14.26 -40.30
N LYS A 835 11.77 -15.24 -39.43
CA LYS A 835 10.41 -15.47 -38.90
C LYS A 835 9.93 -14.29 -38.07
N GLU A 836 10.79 -13.75 -37.20
CA GLU A 836 10.48 -12.56 -36.40
C GLU A 836 10.27 -11.33 -37.29
N LEU A 837 11.13 -11.12 -38.29
CA LEU A 837 11.00 -10.04 -39.27
C LEU A 837 9.68 -10.15 -40.06
N ALA A 838 9.33 -11.35 -40.52
CA ALA A 838 8.07 -11.59 -41.21
C ALA A 838 6.86 -11.36 -40.29
N THR A 839 6.92 -11.83 -39.05
CA THR A 839 5.84 -11.68 -38.04
C THR A 839 5.60 -10.21 -37.71
N THR A 840 6.66 -9.46 -37.45
CA THR A 840 6.58 -8.02 -37.10
C THR A 840 6.14 -7.19 -38.30
N THR A 841 6.61 -7.52 -39.52
CA THR A 841 6.20 -6.87 -40.79
C THR A 841 4.74 -7.11 -41.08
N ALA A 842 4.24 -8.34 -40.91
CA ALA A 842 2.82 -8.67 -41.07
C ALA A 842 1.92 -7.93 -40.09
N LYS A 843 2.33 -7.80 -38.82
CA LYS A 843 1.59 -7.01 -37.82
C LYS A 843 1.53 -5.53 -38.17
N LEU A 844 2.64 -4.95 -38.64
CA LEU A 844 2.70 -3.54 -39.09
C LEU A 844 2.01 -3.29 -40.44
N GLY A 845 1.77 -4.32 -41.22
CA GLY A 845 0.98 -4.25 -42.45
C GLY A 845 -0.53 -4.47 -42.22
N ASN A 846 -0.97 -4.77 -41.03
CA ASN A 846 -2.37 -5.02 -40.71
C ASN A 846 -3.04 -3.71 -40.24
N GLU A 847 -3.81 -3.07 -41.11
CA GLU A 847 -4.53 -1.82 -40.83
C GLU A 847 -5.52 -1.96 -39.66
N ALA A 848 -6.15 -3.11 -39.49
CA ALA A 848 -7.07 -3.34 -38.36
C ALA A 848 -6.33 -3.44 -37.01
N PHE A 849 -5.08 -3.87 -37.03
CA PHE A 849 -4.22 -3.85 -35.85
C PHE A 849 -3.75 -2.43 -35.54
N LEU A 850 -3.25 -1.70 -36.54
CA LEU A 850 -2.75 -0.33 -36.36
C LEU A 850 -3.84 0.64 -35.88
N GLY A 851 -5.07 0.45 -36.29
CA GLY A 851 -6.21 1.28 -35.87
C GLY A 851 -6.71 1.01 -34.45
N LYS A 852 -6.29 -0.11 -33.81
CA LYS A 852 -6.75 -0.49 -32.45
C LYS A 852 -5.64 -0.55 -31.41
N ALA A 853 -4.38 -0.68 -31.84
CA ALA A 853 -3.26 -0.83 -30.91
C ALA A 853 -2.78 0.53 -30.41
N PRO A 854 -2.45 0.67 -29.10
CA PRO A 854 -1.83 1.86 -28.54
C PRO A 854 -0.49 2.17 -29.25
N GLU A 855 -0.16 3.46 -29.38
CA GLU A 855 1.03 3.94 -30.11
C GLU A 855 2.34 3.33 -29.56
N ASN A 856 2.46 3.22 -28.24
CA ASN A 856 3.62 2.59 -27.59
C ASN A 856 3.81 1.10 -27.95
N VAL A 857 2.73 0.38 -28.28
CA VAL A 857 2.78 -1.01 -28.73
C VAL A 857 3.22 -1.08 -30.18
N VAL A 858 2.74 -0.16 -31.01
CA VAL A 858 3.15 -0.04 -32.43
C VAL A 858 4.64 0.30 -32.51
N ASP A 859 5.13 1.22 -31.70
CA ASP A 859 6.55 1.60 -31.67
C ASP A 859 7.45 0.47 -31.17
N LYS A 860 7.03 -0.29 -30.16
CA LYS A 860 7.73 -1.52 -29.76
C LYS A 860 7.85 -2.53 -30.91
N ILE A 861 6.80 -2.69 -31.73
CA ILE A 861 6.85 -3.62 -32.86
C ILE A 861 7.72 -3.06 -33.99
N ARG A 862 7.74 -1.74 -34.22
CA ARG A 862 8.68 -1.08 -35.16
C ARG A 862 10.12 -1.31 -34.74
N GLY A 863 10.44 -1.11 -33.45
CA GLY A 863 11.79 -1.38 -32.91
C GLY A 863 12.20 -2.85 -33.08
N ARG A 864 11.31 -3.80 -32.78
CA ARG A 864 11.56 -5.24 -32.97
C ARG A 864 11.77 -5.60 -34.46
N ARG A 865 11.01 -5.00 -35.36
CA ARG A 865 11.19 -5.22 -36.81
C ARG A 865 12.56 -4.72 -37.27
N GLN A 866 12.98 -3.52 -36.80
CA GLN A 866 14.29 -2.96 -37.17
C GLN A 866 15.41 -3.86 -36.67
N LEU A 867 15.39 -4.27 -35.39
CA LEU A 867 16.37 -5.18 -34.82
C LEU A 867 16.43 -6.52 -35.57
N ALA A 868 15.28 -7.08 -35.93
CA ALA A 868 15.22 -8.32 -36.71
C ALA A 868 15.77 -8.15 -38.11
N SER A 869 15.60 -6.99 -38.78
CA SER A 869 16.17 -6.69 -40.07
C SER A 869 17.70 -6.60 -40.03
N GLU A 870 18.21 -5.85 -39.03
CA GLU A 870 19.66 -5.72 -38.80
C GLU A 870 20.31 -7.08 -38.50
N GLU A 871 19.61 -7.92 -37.72
CA GLU A 871 20.06 -9.26 -37.36
C GLU A 871 20.11 -10.20 -38.58
N VAL A 872 19.09 -10.15 -39.47
CA VAL A 872 19.08 -10.91 -40.73
C VAL A 872 20.24 -10.48 -41.61
N GLU A 873 20.50 -9.19 -41.78
CA GLU A 873 21.62 -8.68 -42.57
C GLU A 873 22.97 -9.14 -42.00
N ARG A 874 23.13 -9.03 -40.68
CA ARG A 874 24.34 -9.44 -39.95
C ARG A 874 24.63 -10.93 -40.10
N ILE A 875 23.63 -11.79 -39.90
CA ILE A 875 23.78 -13.24 -40.01
C ILE A 875 24.02 -13.65 -41.46
N THR A 876 23.36 -13.01 -42.43
CA THR A 876 23.57 -13.30 -43.88
C THR A 876 24.98 -12.95 -44.34
N ALA A 877 25.49 -11.79 -43.95
CA ALA A 877 26.87 -11.38 -44.24
C ALA A 877 27.88 -12.37 -43.63
N ARG A 878 27.59 -12.86 -42.42
CA ARG A 878 28.44 -13.83 -41.72
C ARG A 878 28.44 -15.19 -42.39
N LEU A 879 27.28 -15.72 -42.80
CA LEU A 879 27.16 -16.95 -43.58
C LEU A 879 27.95 -16.90 -44.90
N ALA A 880 27.92 -15.71 -45.59
CA ALA A 880 28.68 -15.50 -46.82
C ALA A 880 30.21 -15.47 -46.60
N GLY A 881 30.65 -15.07 -45.39
CA GLY A 881 32.07 -15.03 -45.01
C GLY A 881 32.65 -16.35 -44.50
N LEU A 882 31.83 -17.39 -44.25
CA LEU A 882 32.31 -18.68 -43.81
C LEU A 882 33.01 -19.43 -44.94
N PRO A 883 34.15 -20.10 -44.68
CA PRO A 883 34.82 -20.98 -45.68
C PRO A 883 33.84 -22.05 -46.21
N GLN A 884 34.01 -22.41 -47.49
CA GLN A 884 33.17 -23.44 -48.12
C GLN A 884 33.45 -24.82 -47.54
#